data_aad54ba48ea19f8db108be0e045136c7
#
_entry.id   aad54ba48ea19f8db108be0e045136c7
#
_cell.length_a   1.000
_cell.length_b   1.000
_cell.length_c   1.000
_cell.angle_alpha   90.00
_cell.angle_beta   90.00
_cell.angle_gamma   90.00
#
_symmetry.space_group_name_H-M   'P 1'
#
loop_
_entity.id
_entity.type
_entity.pdbx_description
1 polymer ?
#
loop_
_entity_poly.entity_id
_entity_poly.type
_entity_poly.pdbx_seq_one_letter_code
_entity_poly.pdbx_strand_id
1 'polypeptide(L)'
;VSSKEGATSNKDGNYELQIKKGKYKLTASYVGYVTKTIEVEANKNLENINFSLEFSQVELKEITVFPGENPAVGIIRSAIDRKKQRADFLKSYKFGAYTKITVQTVQELLNKGGAGTVLSVGTAADTGDLKITGIIENVSESYYRAPSDYKELILARRQTANIPQIANIISGGRFISNFYEDQIIFFANNNFVGPIADNALSYYYYYIKDTLSIDHKNVFKIHMEPDDPADPGFKGNLFILDKTFDLIKVELSANRVGTVADFFDTLSFEQQYFEYGEEKIYMPSDFRVSGKVNYLGLLKGGIELSTSLNSYEINLPLGDEIFSGAVVKVLSDADTKDSTFWVTYQGIPNTAEELAAYTRIDSLQKGPSGFWDNFSLLSDKIRFDENFTTSAPLSMYHFNPVEGHAIDFRVSAVNLDNNRLNSELNLSYGTADEKFKPSFSISYLLGEYRTHRLSFRAFDNIDLLNRSNRDYGKIFSTLATLLSKADFNDYYYTKGFRLDYSGEIFPLVSLDLGFQNRTDNSAVVNSNVSILNGDKSYRSNSPATEMRLNEFSAGISIDPRDYIENGLTRRRLWGNFHIVGGFDFKYAPASMSSGVEYKSYGVNARMFLRTSLNTTMTVRAYGFTTEGGIPVQMLYSLPGNINATAQNQTFRTLDLGEYSGDKGWMVFVDQNLGNLPFRLLGSSALKKLNVQFNAFVNAGMIEYNQETSNLYPWGIKRLAAPLYEAGFGVSTQLMPVRIDFGWRLTQVDDRPFRIGLNTVIIL
;
A
#
# COMPACT_ATOMS: atom_id res chain seq x y z
N VAL A 1 42.27 0.09 19.59
CA VAL A 1 40.86 0.30 19.98
C VAL A 1 40.04 0.17 18.71
N SER A 2 39.34 -0.92 18.52
CA SER A 2 38.41 -1.04 17.41
C SER A 2 37.21 -0.18 17.74
N SER A 3 37.12 1.03 17.16
CA SER A 3 35.85 1.76 17.18
C SER A 3 34.86 0.98 16.32
N LYS A 4 33.64 0.82 16.80
CA LYS A 4 32.55 0.17 16.06
C LYS A 4 31.95 1.13 15.01
N GLU A 5 32.56 2.27 14.78
CA GLU A 5 32.09 3.36 13.92
C GLU A 5 32.59 3.16 12.50
N GLY A 6 31.73 3.33 11.53
CA GLY A 6 32.03 3.24 10.11
C GLY A 6 31.25 4.25 9.30
N ALA A 7 31.73 4.57 8.10
CA ALA A 7 31.04 5.42 7.14
C ALA A 7 31.10 4.79 5.75
N THR A 8 30.11 5.11 4.92
CA THR A 8 30.05 4.70 3.50
C THR A 8 30.26 5.94 2.64
N SER A 9 31.06 5.82 1.58
CA SER A 9 31.24 6.91 0.61
C SER A 9 29.97 7.14 -0.22
N ASN A 10 29.74 8.41 -0.59
CA ASN A 10 28.72 8.74 -1.58
C ASN A 10 29.16 8.36 -3.00
N LYS A 11 28.33 8.66 -4.02
CA LYS A 11 28.60 8.34 -5.43
C LYS A 11 29.86 9.02 -5.99
N ASP A 12 30.26 10.17 -5.40
CA ASP A 12 31.46 10.92 -5.79
C ASP A 12 32.72 10.46 -5.05
N GLY A 13 32.60 9.42 -4.19
CA GLY A 13 33.68 8.87 -3.38
C GLY A 13 33.97 9.65 -2.09
N ASN A 14 33.20 10.68 -1.76
CA ASN A 14 33.36 11.43 -0.51
C ASN A 14 32.80 10.66 0.67
N TYR A 15 33.50 10.67 1.78
CA TYR A 15 33.07 10.09 3.05
C TYR A 15 33.32 11.05 4.21
N GLU A 16 32.57 10.91 5.26
CA GLU A 16 32.72 11.63 6.52
C GLU A 16 32.61 10.66 7.68
N LEU A 17 33.54 10.71 8.63
CA LEU A 17 33.56 9.86 9.78
C LEU A 17 33.75 10.70 11.04
N GLN A 18 32.80 10.65 11.96
CA GLN A 18 32.89 11.35 13.25
C GLN A 18 33.47 10.41 14.30
N ILE A 19 34.60 10.79 14.86
CA ILE A 19 35.32 10.04 15.89
C ILE A 19 35.74 10.98 17.02
N LYS A 20 35.88 10.45 18.22
CA LYS A 20 36.40 11.17 19.38
C LYS A 20 37.89 11.47 19.18
N LYS A 21 38.42 12.45 19.93
CA LYS A 21 39.87 12.71 19.92
C LYS A 21 40.64 11.46 20.32
N GLY A 22 41.67 11.11 19.54
CA GLY A 22 42.46 9.93 19.79
C GLY A 22 43.29 9.47 18.57
N LYS A 23 44.01 8.38 18.73
CA LYS A 23 44.74 7.72 17.66
C LYS A 23 43.92 6.58 17.10
N TYR A 24 43.76 6.55 15.79
CA TYR A 24 42.92 5.57 15.10
C TYR A 24 43.63 4.95 13.91
N LYS A 25 43.25 3.72 13.60
CA LYS A 25 43.53 3.08 12.32
C LYS A 25 42.27 3.18 11.47
N LEU A 26 42.32 3.98 10.41
CA LEU A 26 41.27 4.07 9.44
C LEU A 26 41.53 3.04 8.33
N THR A 27 40.53 2.21 8.08
CA THR A 27 40.63 1.15 7.08
C THR A 27 39.57 1.40 6.00
N ALA A 28 40.00 1.49 4.74
CA ALA A 28 39.11 1.51 3.58
C ALA A 28 39.15 0.14 2.91
N SER A 29 37.99 -0.45 2.70
CA SER A 29 37.81 -1.76 2.09
C SER A 29 36.67 -1.73 1.07
N TYR A 30 36.88 -2.38 -0.06
CA TYR A 30 35.85 -2.62 -1.08
C TYR A 30 36.11 -3.96 -1.75
N VAL A 31 35.09 -4.76 -1.95
CA VAL A 31 35.21 -6.10 -2.54
C VAL A 31 35.83 -6.03 -3.92
N GLY A 32 36.94 -6.74 -4.15
CA GLY A 32 37.73 -6.72 -5.37
C GLY A 32 38.93 -5.78 -5.34
N TYR A 33 39.17 -5.08 -4.24
CA TYR A 33 40.30 -4.20 -4.01
C TYR A 33 41.10 -4.60 -2.79
N VAL A 34 42.38 -4.23 -2.77
CA VAL A 34 43.27 -4.45 -1.62
C VAL A 34 42.86 -3.44 -0.51
N THR A 35 42.53 -3.94 0.66
CA THR A 35 42.23 -3.11 1.83
C THR A 35 43.41 -2.25 2.24
N LYS A 36 43.17 -0.96 2.45
CA LYS A 36 44.19 0.01 2.85
C LYS A 36 43.92 0.57 4.21
N THR A 37 44.90 0.50 5.09
CA THR A 37 44.84 1.05 6.46
C THR A 37 45.85 2.15 6.61
N ILE A 38 45.43 3.28 7.21
CA ILE A 38 46.29 4.38 7.59
C ILE A 38 46.12 4.71 9.07
N GLU A 39 47.16 5.18 9.72
CA GLU A 39 47.08 5.67 11.09
C GLU A 39 46.86 7.18 11.08
N VAL A 40 45.88 7.62 11.83
CA VAL A 40 45.52 9.05 11.97
C VAL A 40 45.41 9.43 13.43
N GLU A 41 45.82 10.67 13.74
CA GLU A 41 45.68 11.25 15.07
C GLU A 41 44.61 12.36 15.04
N ALA A 42 43.42 12.05 15.53
CA ALA A 42 42.25 12.94 15.52
C ALA A 42 42.28 13.90 16.71
N ASN A 43 43.15 14.92 16.65
CA ASN A 43 43.22 15.99 17.65
C ASN A 43 42.42 17.23 17.22
N LYS A 44 42.12 17.38 15.94
CA LYS A 44 41.33 18.41 15.28
C LYS A 44 40.59 17.82 14.10
N ASN A 45 39.72 18.57 13.48
CA ASN A 45 39.10 18.15 12.21
C ASN A 45 40.20 17.93 11.17
N LEU A 46 40.20 16.72 10.58
CA LEU A 46 41.10 16.34 9.54
C LEU A 46 40.34 16.36 8.20
N GLU A 47 40.94 16.92 7.18
CA GLU A 47 40.35 17.00 5.84
C GLU A 47 41.30 16.34 4.82
N ASN A 48 40.75 15.94 3.69
CA ASN A 48 41.51 15.34 2.57
C ASN A 48 42.28 14.04 2.93
N ILE A 49 41.70 13.23 3.79
CA ILE A 49 42.19 11.89 4.07
C ILE A 49 41.71 10.97 2.96
N ASN A 50 42.51 10.81 1.91
CA ASN A 50 42.15 10.11 0.70
C ASN A 50 42.71 8.68 0.70
N PHE A 51 41.89 7.72 0.25
CA PHE A 51 42.29 6.34 -0.02
C PHE A 51 42.26 6.09 -1.51
N SER A 52 43.37 5.61 -2.05
CA SER A 52 43.43 5.00 -3.39
C SER A 52 43.59 3.51 -3.18
N LEU A 53 42.55 2.75 -3.53
CA LEU A 53 42.55 1.30 -3.45
C LEU A 53 43.07 0.71 -4.76
N GLU A 54 43.96 -0.26 -4.67
CA GLU A 54 44.48 -1.01 -5.81
C GLU A 54 43.59 -2.19 -6.12
N PHE A 55 43.37 -2.47 -7.39
CA PHE A 55 42.60 -3.64 -7.80
C PHE A 55 43.35 -4.91 -7.41
N SER A 56 42.64 -5.82 -6.73
CA SER A 56 43.23 -7.09 -6.31
C SER A 56 43.27 -8.05 -7.50
N GLN A 57 44.44 -8.19 -8.11
CA GLN A 57 44.70 -9.20 -9.15
C GLN A 57 44.98 -10.54 -8.50
N VAL A 58 44.27 -11.58 -8.93
CA VAL A 58 44.56 -12.97 -8.55
C VAL A 58 45.15 -13.66 -9.77
N GLU A 59 46.30 -14.30 -9.60
CA GLU A 59 46.71 -15.35 -10.51
C GLU A 59 45.69 -16.49 -10.42
N LEU A 60 44.93 -16.71 -11.49
CA LEU A 60 43.99 -17.81 -11.59
C LEU A 60 44.76 -19.13 -11.50
N LYS A 61 44.56 -19.87 -10.38
CA LYS A 61 44.79 -21.30 -10.43
C LYS A 61 43.76 -21.89 -11.38
N GLU A 62 44.25 -22.54 -12.43
CA GLU A 62 43.44 -23.21 -13.45
C GLU A 62 42.41 -24.10 -12.77
N ILE A 63 41.12 -23.75 -12.90
CA ILE A 63 40.04 -24.60 -12.40
C ILE A 63 39.90 -25.73 -13.38
N THR A 64 40.40 -26.89 -13.03
CA THR A 64 40.25 -28.11 -13.85
C THR A 64 38.75 -28.50 -13.79
N VAL A 65 38.05 -28.25 -14.90
CA VAL A 65 36.65 -28.67 -15.06
C VAL A 65 36.66 -30.17 -15.35
N PHE A 66 36.33 -30.97 -14.36
CA PHE A 66 36.02 -32.39 -14.57
C PHE A 66 34.62 -32.54 -15.19
N PRO A 67 34.42 -33.55 -16.07
CA PRO A 67 33.07 -33.93 -16.52
C PRO A 67 32.29 -34.39 -15.28
N GLY A 68 31.32 -33.55 -14.80
CA GLY A 68 30.58 -33.83 -13.59
C GLY A 68 29.67 -32.66 -13.22
N GLU A 69 29.26 -32.58 -11.98
CA GLU A 69 28.43 -31.53 -11.43
C GLU A 69 29.12 -30.14 -11.58
N ASN A 70 28.33 -29.12 -11.94
CA ASN A 70 28.79 -27.73 -12.07
C ASN A 70 29.43 -27.27 -10.74
N PRO A 71 30.70 -26.87 -10.68
CA PRO A 71 31.40 -26.49 -9.45
C PRO A 71 30.70 -25.37 -8.65
N ALA A 72 29.99 -24.44 -9.35
CA ALA A 72 29.23 -23.38 -8.69
C ALA A 72 28.12 -23.94 -7.79
N VAL A 73 27.49 -25.05 -8.17
CA VAL A 73 26.43 -25.70 -7.39
C VAL A 73 26.93 -26.17 -6.03
N GLY A 74 28.16 -26.75 -5.98
CA GLY A 74 28.81 -27.17 -4.74
C GLY A 74 29.07 -25.98 -3.79
N ILE A 75 29.56 -24.86 -4.35
CA ILE A 75 29.82 -23.63 -3.58
C ILE A 75 28.52 -23.05 -3.03
N ILE A 76 27.47 -22.95 -3.85
CA ILE A 76 26.16 -22.43 -3.43
C ILE A 76 25.55 -23.35 -2.35
N ARG A 77 25.64 -24.68 -2.48
CA ARG A 77 25.18 -25.62 -1.47
C ARG A 77 25.90 -25.38 -0.13
N SER A 78 27.21 -25.21 -0.16
CA SER A 78 27.99 -24.88 1.02
C SER A 78 27.61 -23.52 1.64
N ALA A 79 27.30 -22.52 0.79
CA ALA A 79 26.82 -21.21 1.26
C ALA A 79 25.43 -21.29 1.92
N ILE A 80 24.53 -22.15 1.40
CA ILE A 80 23.22 -22.43 2.02
C ILE A 80 23.41 -23.10 3.38
N ASP A 81 24.31 -24.08 3.48
CA ASP A 81 24.60 -24.74 4.76
C ASP A 81 25.25 -23.76 5.75
N ARG A 82 26.15 -22.89 5.28
CA ARG A 82 26.75 -21.84 6.09
C ARG A 82 25.69 -20.84 6.60
N LYS A 83 24.73 -20.46 5.77
CA LYS A 83 23.59 -19.64 6.18
C LYS A 83 22.83 -20.27 7.35
N LYS A 84 22.56 -21.57 7.31
CA LYS A 84 21.88 -22.30 8.40
C LYS A 84 22.69 -22.27 9.69
N GLN A 85 23.99 -22.57 9.60
CA GLN A 85 24.88 -22.47 10.76
C GLN A 85 24.90 -21.07 11.36
N ARG A 86 24.95 -20.03 10.50
CA ARG A 86 24.89 -18.62 10.93
C ARG A 86 23.60 -18.34 11.71
N ALA A 87 22.44 -18.82 11.26
CA ALA A 87 21.17 -18.65 11.95
C ALA A 87 21.13 -19.29 13.33
N ASP A 88 21.87 -20.37 13.53
CA ASP A 88 22.02 -21.03 14.84
C ASP A 88 22.81 -20.18 15.84
N PHE A 89 23.77 -19.41 15.41
CA PHE A 89 24.57 -18.51 16.26
C PHE A 89 23.94 -17.14 16.45
N LEU A 90 23.27 -16.56 15.42
CA LEU A 90 22.73 -15.23 15.44
C LEU A 90 21.31 -15.23 16.02
N LYS A 91 21.18 -15.08 17.34
CA LYS A 91 19.89 -15.11 18.02
C LYS A 91 19.25 -13.73 18.17
N SER A 92 20.05 -12.69 18.32
CA SER A 92 19.58 -11.33 18.44
C SER A 92 20.66 -10.34 18.01
N TYR A 93 20.24 -9.18 17.57
CA TYR A 93 21.16 -8.07 17.30
C TYR A 93 20.46 -6.74 17.31
N LYS A 94 21.26 -5.70 17.54
CA LYS A 94 20.90 -4.30 17.42
C LYS A 94 21.83 -3.65 16.42
N PHE A 95 21.34 -2.65 15.66
CA PHE A 95 22.16 -1.86 14.74
C PHE A 95 21.60 -0.46 14.52
N GLY A 96 22.48 0.46 14.12
CA GLY A 96 22.11 1.77 13.63
C GLY A 96 22.03 1.78 12.10
N ALA A 97 21.10 2.54 11.54
CA ALA A 97 20.96 2.75 10.11
C ALA A 97 20.81 4.23 9.78
N TYR A 98 21.51 4.68 8.73
CA TYR A 98 21.24 5.93 8.02
C TYR A 98 20.79 5.60 6.62
N THR A 99 19.61 6.07 6.25
CA THR A 99 19.03 5.85 4.92
C THR A 99 18.79 7.16 4.20
N LYS A 100 19.18 7.21 2.92
CA LYS A 100 18.91 8.31 2.01
C LYS A 100 18.25 7.80 0.75
N ILE A 101 17.13 8.43 0.36
CA ILE A 101 16.41 8.16 -0.90
C ILE A 101 16.41 9.45 -1.72
N THR A 102 16.81 9.36 -2.96
CA THR A 102 16.68 10.45 -3.95
C THR A 102 15.70 10.03 -5.04
N VAL A 103 14.81 10.94 -5.39
CA VAL A 103 13.86 10.80 -6.50
C VAL A 103 14.27 11.76 -7.60
N GLN A 104 14.35 11.27 -8.82
CA GLN A 104 14.73 12.04 -9.99
C GLN A 104 13.63 11.99 -11.03
N THR A 105 13.28 13.14 -11.62
CA THR A 105 12.30 13.23 -12.71
C THR A 105 12.75 14.25 -13.75
N VAL A 106 12.17 14.19 -14.94
CA VAL A 106 12.45 15.15 -16.03
C VAL A 106 11.85 16.52 -15.71
N GLN A 107 10.69 16.55 -15.08
CA GLN A 107 10.01 17.77 -14.63
C GLN A 107 10.07 17.88 -13.11
N GLU A 108 10.19 19.08 -12.60
CA GLU A 108 10.04 19.31 -11.17
C GLU A 108 8.63 18.92 -10.73
N LEU A 109 8.55 17.99 -9.78
CA LEU A 109 7.30 17.63 -9.12
C LEU A 109 6.86 18.79 -8.23
N LEU A 110 6.35 19.85 -8.84
CA LEU A 110 5.79 21.00 -8.17
C LEU A 110 4.42 20.66 -7.60
N ASN A 111 4.38 19.96 -6.47
CA ASN A 111 3.15 19.81 -5.72
C ASN A 111 2.92 21.04 -4.85
N LYS A 112 2.41 22.11 -5.43
CA LYS A 112 1.79 23.22 -4.66
C LYS A 112 0.43 22.87 -4.08
N GLY A 113 -0.02 21.64 -4.19
CA GLY A 113 -1.34 21.21 -3.71
C GLY A 113 -1.53 19.71 -3.58
N GLY A 114 -1.38 19.22 -2.35
CA GLY A 114 -2.01 17.98 -1.86
C GLY A 114 -1.61 16.64 -2.51
N ALA A 115 -1.60 15.60 -1.70
CA ALA A 115 -1.23 14.21 -1.97
C ALA A 115 -1.96 13.46 -3.11
N GLY A 116 -2.37 14.15 -4.18
CA GLY A 116 -3.17 13.60 -5.27
C GLY A 116 -2.55 13.66 -6.67
N THR A 117 -1.41 14.32 -6.86
CA THR A 117 -0.87 14.53 -8.21
C THR A 117 0.54 13.96 -8.37
N VAL A 118 0.69 12.68 -8.17
CA VAL A 118 1.91 11.95 -8.58
C VAL A 118 1.91 11.67 -10.09
N LEU A 119 0.86 12.01 -10.81
CA LEU A 119 0.68 11.82 -12.24
C LEU A 119 0.33 13.13 -12.95
N SER A 120 1.23 14.11 -12.96
CA SER A 120 1.24 15.03 -14.07
C SER A 120 1.90 14.30 -15.25
N VAL A 121 1.08 13.77 -16.14
CA VAL A 121 1.53 13.21 -17.43
C VAL A 121 2.20 14.35 -18.20
N GLY A 122 3.53 14.40 -18.14
CA GLY A 122 4.30 15.27 -19.05
C GLY A 122 4.03 14.81 -20.48
N THR A 123 3.73 15.74 -21.35
CA THR A 123 3.60 15.44 -22.78
C THR A 123 4.90 14.80 -23.30
N ALA A 124 4.80 13.78 -24.14
CA ALA A 124 5.85 12.91 -24.65
C ALA A 124 7.07 13.61 -25.37
N ALA A 125 7.20 14.92 -25.23
CA ALA A 125 8.20 15.74 -25.91
C ALA A 125 9.38 16.18 -25.02
N ASP A 126 9.39 15.81 -23.71
CA ASP A 126 10.44 16.31 -22.81
C ASP A 126 11.63 15.37 -22.82
N THR A 127 12.67 15.75 -23.58
CA THR A 127 13.98 15.05 -23.68
C THR A 127 14.98 15.57 -22.63
N GLY A 128 14.52 16.25 -21.60
CA GLY A 128 15.37 16.84 -20.56
C GLY A 128 16.09 15.79 -19.70
N ASP A 129 17.21 16.20 -19.11
CA ASP A 129 17.98 15.40 -18.16
C ASP A 129 17.19 15.21 -16.86
N LEU A 130 17.35 14.04 -16.23
CA LEU A 130 16.79 13.76 -14.92
C LEU A 130 17.44 14.67 -13.87
N LYS A 131 16.61 15.33 -13.05
CA LYS A 131 17.05 16.16 -11.92
C LYS A 131 16.50 15.59 -10.61
N ILE A 132 17.21 15.79 -9.52
CA ILE A 132 16.74 15.42 -8.20
C ILE A 132 15.53 16.29 -7.85
N THR A 133 14.36 15.67 -7.71
CA THR A 133 13.09 16.33 -7.40
C THR A 133 12.56 15.99 -6.01
N GLY A 134 13.24 15.12 -5.28
CA GLY A 134 12.90 14.80 -3.90
C GLY A 134 14.03 14.08 -3.19
N ILE A 135 14.22 14.40 -1.91
CA ILE A 135 15.18 13.73 -1.04
C ILE A 135 14.49 13.38 0.27
N ILE A 136 14.75 12.18 0.76
CA ILE A 136 14.29 11.66 2.05
C ILE A 136 15.53 11.13 2.78
N GLU A 137 15.70 11.51 4.02
CA GLU A 137 16.76 10.98 4.88
C GLU A 137 16.20 10.61 6.25
N ASN A 138 16.68 9.51 6.81
CA ASN A 138 16.41 9.19 8.19
C ASN A 138 17.55 8.44 8.88
N VAL A 139 17.55 8.52 10.20
CA VAL A 139 18.42 7.79 11.10
C VAL A 139 17.54 6.91 11.97
N SER A 140 17.84 5.63 12.02
CA SER A 140 17.08 4.67 12.85
C SER A 140 17.98 3.76 13.65
N GLU A 141 17.42 3.18 14.69
CA GLU A 141 18.00 2.11 15.51
C GLU A 141 17.05 0.92 15.45
N SER A 142 17.58 -0.23 15.08
CA SER A 142 16.78 -1.44 14.85
C SER A 142 17.23 -2.59 15.78
N TYR A 143 16.25 -3.37 16.19
CA TYR A 143 16.41 -4.53 17.05
C TYR A 143 15.78 -5.75 16.39
N TYR A 144 16.49 -6.86 16.44
CA TYR A 144 16.00 -8.15 15.95
C TYR A 144 16.25 -9.23 16.99
N ARG A 145 15.27 -10.13 17.14
CA ARG A 145 15.38 -11.36 17.93
C ARG A 145 14.71 -12.51 17.19
N ALA A 146 15.45 -13.59 17.03
CA ALA A 146 14.94 -14.79 16.37
C ALA A 146 13.68 -15.33 17.08
N PRO A 147 12.70 -15.92 16.34
CA PRO A 147 12.76 -16.15 14.89
C PRO A 147 12.33 -14.94 14.04
N SER A 148 11.58 -13.98 14.57
CA SER A 148 10.93 -12.95 13.73
C SER A 148 10.61 -11.63 14.45
N ASP A 149 11.02 -11.49 15.72
CA ASP A 149 10.76 -10.25 16.46
C ASP A 149 11.61 -9.10 15.90
N TYR A 150 10.97 -8.00 15.59
CA TYR A 150 11.61 -6.83 15.02
C TYR A 150 11.05 -5.55 15.63
N LYS A 151 11.93 -4.60 15.90
CA LYS A 151 11.59 -3.25 16.36
C LYS A 151 12.50 -2.24 15.72
N GLU A 152 11.94 -1.12 15.27
CA GLU A 152 12.71 0.00 14.75
C GLU A 152 12.25 1.31 15.38
N LEU A 153 13.23 2.10 15.80
CA LEU A 153 13.04 3.45 16.31
C LEU A 153 13.64 4.45 15.32
N ILE A 154 12.82 5.28 14.70
CA ILE A 154 13.28 6.37 13.85
C ILE A 154 13.64 7.54 14.76
N LEU A 155 14.94 7.78 14.89
CA LEU A 155 15.53 8.78 15.78
C LEU A 155 15.48 10.18 15.18
N ALA A 156 15.65 10.27 13.85
CA ALA A 156 15.62 11.52 13.11
C ALA A 156 15.17 11.28 11.68
N ARG A 157 14.48 12.26 11.11
CA ARG A 157 14.13 12.27 9.69
C ARG A 157 14.08 13.68 9.14
N ARG A 158 14.43 13.84 7.88
CA ARG A 158 14.25 15.07 7.11
C ARG A 158 13.94 14.72 5.66
N GLN A 159 13.24 15.61 4.99
CA GLN A 159 12.92 15.47 3.57
C GLN A 159 12.78 16.85 2.94
N THR A 160 12.84 16.90 1.61
CA THR A 160 12.50 18.11 0.86
C THR A 160 11.04 18.50 1.06
N ALA A 161 10.73 19.79 1.02
CA ALA A 161 9.43 20.35 1.40
C ALA A 161 8.24 19.85 0.56
N ASN A 162 8.49 19.33 -0.63
CA ASN A 162 7.47 18.75 -1.51
C ASN A 162 7.10 17.29 -1.18
N ILE A 163 7.83 16.64 -0.26
CA ILE A 163 7.56 15.26 0.15
C ILE A 163 6.86 15.27 1.51
N PRO A 164 5.67 14.66 1.63
CA PRO A 164 4.98 14.59 2.90
C PRO A 164 5.75 13.72 3.92
N GLN A 165 5.76 14.14 5.18
CA GLN A 165 6.45 13.42 6.26
C GLN A 165 6.08 11.94 6.37
N ILE A 166 4.83 11.57 6.00
CA ILE A 166 4.38 10.19 6.01
C ILE A 166 5.15 9.30 5.02
N ALA A 167 5.71 9.86 3.96
CA ALA A 167 6.54 9.11 3.02
C ALA A 167 7.88 8.70 3.64
N ASN A 168 8.35 9.42 4.65
CA ASN A 168 9.62 9.17 5.34
C ASN A 168 9.52 8.09 6.45
N ILE A 169 8.60 7.16 6.33
CA ILE A 169 8.51 5.95 7.17
C ILE A 169 9.07 4.74 6.40
N ILE A 170 9.17 4.87 5.08
CA ILE A 170 9.51 3.76 4.17
C ILE A 170 10.99 3.41 4.24
N SER A 171 11.78 4.27 4.81
CA SER A 171 13.22 4.13 4.90
C SER A 171 13.61 3.72 6.31
N GLY A 172 14.11 2.58 6.50
CA GLY A 172 14.61 2.10 7.79
C GLY A 172 15.05 0.66 7.69
N GLY A 173 15.57 0.13 8.78
CA GLY A 173 16.12 -1.21 8.84
C GLY A 173 15.17 -2.31 8.39
N ARG A 174 13.85 -2.12 8.55
CA ARG A 174 12.84 -3.10 8.13
C ARG A 174 12.72 -3.27 6.61
N PHE A 175 12.98 -2.21 5.86
CA PHE A 175 12.87 -2.24 4.39
C PHE A 175 14.18 -2.63 3.70
N ILE A 176 15.22 -2.88 4.49
CA ILE A 176 16.49 -3.36 3.97
C ILE A 176 16.38 -4.87 3.81
N SER A 177 16.34 -5.32 2.57
CA SER A 177 16.40 -6.74 2.26
C SER A 177 17.76 -7.30 2.65
N ASN A 178 17.79 -8.44 3.32
CA ASN A 178 19.02 -9.17 3.62
C ASN A 178 19.10 -10.38 2.69
N PHE A 179 20.07 -10.40 1.79
CA PHE A 179 20.21 -11.48 0.79
C PHE A 179 20.65 -12.83 1.38
N TYR A 180 20.80 -12.94 2.71
CA TYR A 180 20.84 -14.22 3.42
C TYR A 180 19.45 -14.84 3.62
N GLU A 181 18.35 -14.10 3.41
CA GLU A 181 17.01 -14.61 3.60
C GLU A 181 16.51 -15.44 2.42
N ASP A 182 15.60 -16.38 2.72
CA ASP A 182 15.00 -17.24 1.68
C ASP A 182 14.07 -16.47 0.75
N GLN A 183 13.44 -15.42 1.27
CA GLN A 183 12.52 -14.58 0.52
C GLN A 183 12.91 -13.11 0.67
N ILE A 184 13.14 -12.47 -0.45
CA ILE A 184 13.43 -11.05 -0.53
C ILE A 184 12.15 -10.34 -0.92
N ILE A 185 11.63 -9.50 -0.02
CA ILE A 185 10.41 -8.72 -0.26
C ILE A 185 10.82 -7.32 -0.68
N PHE A 186 10.40 -6.92 -1.86
CA PHE A 186 10.70 -5.60 -2.39
C PHE A 186 9.45 -4.98 -3.03
N PHE A 187 9.18 -3.69 -2.83
CA PHE A 187 8.02 -2.92 -3.28
C PHE A 187 6.70 -3.71 -3.43
N ALA A 188 5.63 -3.21 -2.86
CA ALA A 188 4.24 -3.64 -3.10
C ALA A 188 4.01 -5.17 -3.11
N ASN A 189 4.73 -5.92 -2.26
CA ASN A 189 4.57 -7.37 -2.11
C ASN A 189 5.17 -8.25 -3.21
N ASN A 190 6.10 -7.78 -4.02
CA ASN A 190 6.89 -8.67 -4.88
C ASN A 190 7.89 -9.44 -4.05
N ASN A 191 7.77 -10.75 -4.05
CA ASN A 191 8.69 -11.65 -3.39
C ASN A 191 9.59 -12.32 -4.42
N PHE A 192 10.88 -12.31 -4.13
CA PHE A 192 11.89 -13.02 -4.91
C PHE A 192 12.48 -14.14 -4.07
N VAL A 193 12.86 -15.23 -4.71
CA VAL A 193 13.68 -16.26 -4.08
C VAL A 193 15.05 -15.66 -3.82
N GLY A 194 15.55 -15.78 -2.58
CA GLY A 194 16.89 -15.32 -2.21
C GLY A 194 17.99 -16.06 -2.96
N PRO A 195 19.14 -15.42 -3.21
CA PRO A 195 20.23 -16.02 -3.99
C PRO A 195 20.89 -17.25 -3.35
N ILE A 196 20.75 -17.41 -2.04
CA ILE A 196 21.16 -18.58 -1.27
C ILE A 196 20.01 -19.13 -0.43
N ALA A 197 18.76 -19.03 -0.95
CA ALA A 197 17.58 -19.63 -0.33
C ALA A 197 17.70 -21.16 -0.31
N ASP A 198 16.97 -21.82 0.57
CA ASP A 198 16.99 -23.28 0.68
C ASP A 198 16.63 -23.99 -0.64
N ASN A 199 15.76 -23.36 -1.44
CA ASN A 199 15.36 -23.83 -2.77
C ASN A 199 16.07 -23.12 -3.94
N ALA A 200 17.12 -22.34 -3.67
CA ALA A 200 17.78 -21.52 -4.68
C ALA A 200 18.36 -22.35 -5.85
N LEU A 201 18.91 -23.53 -5.57
CA LEU A 201 19.47 -24.42 -6.58
C LEU A 201 18.46 -25.01 -7.56
N SER A 202 17.17 -25.01 -7.22
CA SER A 202 16.06 -25.40 -8.11
C SER A 202 15.41 -24.21 -8.83
N TYR A 203 15.86 -23.00 -8.54
CA TYR A 203 15.26 -21.77 -9.06
C TYR A 203 16.19 -20.95 -9.94
N TYR A 204 17.52 -21.01 -9.64
CA TYR A 204 18.55 -20.28 -10.34
C TYR A 204 19.60 -21.20 -10.95
N TYR A 205 20.09 -20.78 -12.11
CA TYR A 205 21.30 -21.32 -12.70
C TYR A 205 22.50 -20.52 -12.21
N TYR A 206 23.61 -21.21 -11.84
CA TYR A 206 24.82 -20.60 -11.30
C TYR A 206 26.04 -21.03 -12.11
N TYR A 207 27.00 -20.10 -12.31
CA TYR A 207 28.30 -20.46 -12.83
C TYR A 207 29.41 -19.54 -12.29
N ILE A 208 30.59 -20.08 -12.11
CA ILE A 208 31.74 -19.31 -11.66
C ILE A 208 32.18 -18.40 -12.80
N LYS A 209 32.20 -17.09 -12.57
CA LYS A 209 32.62 -16.10 -13.52
C LYS A 209 34.10 -15.76 -13.33
N ASP A 210 34.55 -15.70 -12.08
CA ASP A 210 35.89 -15.28 -11.70
C ASP A 210 36.22 -15.73 -10.28
N THR A 211 37.52 -15.65 -9.92
CA THR A 211 37.98 -15.78 -8.54
C THR A 211 38.84 -14.57 -8.21
N LEU A 212 38.46 -13.85 -7.18
CA LEU A 212 39.09 -12.63 -6.69
C LEU A 212 39.86 -12.91 -5.42
N SER A 213 40.74 -12.00 -4.99
CA SER A 213 41.34 -12.03 -3.65
C SER A 213 40.95 -10.76 -2.87
N ILE A 214 40.62 -10.93 -1.61
CA ILE A 214 40.39 -9.82 -0.68
C ILE A 214 41.19 -10.16 0.57
N ASP A 215 42.16 -9.30 0.92
CA ASP A 215 42.96 -9.47 2.13
C ASP A 215 43.56 -10.91 2.24
N HIS A 216 44.12 -11.41 1.11
CA HIS A 216 44.67 -12.76 0.98
C HIS A 216 43.66 -13.92 1.14
N LYS A 217 42.36 -13.64 1.13
CA LYS A 217 41.30 -14.64 1.06
C LYS A 217 40.77 -14.74 -0.36
N ASN A 218 40.62 -15.93 -0.90
CA ASN A 218 39.98 -16.13 -2.20
C ASN A 218 38.48 -15.92 -2.09
N VAL A 219 37.91 -15.33 -3.14
CA VAL A 219 36.46 -15.03 -3.23
C VAL A 219 35.95 -15.50 -4.58
N PHE A 220 34.99 -16.39 -4.58
CA PHE A 220 34.33 -16.81 -5.81
C PHE A 220 33.34 -15.75 -6.26
N LYS A 221 33.53 -15.24 -7.49
CA LYS A 221 32.51 -14.43 -8.16
C LYS A 221 31.62 -15.34 -9.00
N ILE A 222 30.40 -15.59 -8.50
CA ILE A 222 29.45 -16.52 -9.10
C ILE A 222 28.35 -15.70 -9.77
N HIS A 223 28.16 -15.92 -11.06
CA HIS A 223 27.01 -15.38 -11.75
C HIS A 223 25.79 -16.26 -11.54
N MET A 224 24.62 -15.61 -11.38
CA MET A 224 23.33 -16.27 -11.23
C MET A 224 22.28 -15.66 -12.16
N GLU A 225 21.35 -16.46 -12.60
CA GLU A 225 20.15 -16.01 -13.32
C GLU A 225 19.02 -17.04 -13.10
N PRO A 226 17.73 -16.63 -13.18
CA PRO A 226 16.62 -17.57 -13.08
C PRO A 226 16.74 -18.67 -14.13
N ASP A 227 16.51 -19.92 -13.75
CA ASP A 227 16.53 -21.09 -14.66
C ASP A 227 15.42 -20.94 -15.72
N ASP A 228 14.24 -20.47 -15.35
CA ASP A 228 13.22 -19.98 -16.29
C ASP A 228 13.25 -18.44 -16.33
N PRO A 229 13.63 -17.81 -17.45
CA PRO A 229 13.65 -16.35 -17.60
C PRO A 229 12.25 -15.68 -17.40
N ALA A 230 11.19 -16.47 -17.42
CA ALA A 230 9.83 -15.99 -17.16
C ALA A 230 9.46 -16.02 -15.67
N ASP A 231 10.31 -16.53 -14.81
CA ASP A 231 10.14 -16.46 -13.38
C ASP A 231 10.69 -15.14 -12.83
N PRO A 232 9.99 -14.48 -11.89
CA PRO A 232 10.52 -13.29 -11.24
C PRO A 232 11.75 -13.65 -10.39
N GLY A 233 12.89 -13.06 -10.70
CA GLY A 233 14.13 -13.41 -10.02
C GLY A 233 15.23 -12.40 -10.22
N PHE A 234 16.37 -12.70 -9.60
CA PHE A 234 17.58 -11.89 -9.71
C PHE A 234 18.52 -12.43 -10.77
N LYS A 235 19.19 -11.52 -11.43
CA LYS A 235 20.31 -11.80 -12.32
C LYS A 235 21.51 -10.95 -11.89
N GLY A 236 22.70 -11.54 -11.82
CA GLY A 236 23.90 -10.78 -11.45
C GLY A 236 24.96 -11.65 -10.77
N ASN A 237 25.70 -11.06 -9.85
CA ASN A 237 26.87 -11.70 -9.26
C ASN A 237 26.77 -11.81 -7.75
N LEU A 238 27.18 -12.95 -7.22
CA LEU A 238 27.42 -13.24 -5.81
C LEU A 238 28.91 -13.33 -5.56
N PHE A 239 29.35 -12.85 -4.40
CA PHE A 239 30.73 -12.94 -3.97
C PHE A 239 30.79 -13.77 -2.68
N ILE A 240 31.36 -14.96 -2.75
CA ILE A 240 31.37 -15.97 -1.72
C ILE A 240 32.81 -16.29 -1.33
N LEU A 241 33.14 -16.24 -0.04
CA LEU A 241 34.45 -16.55 0.46
C LEU A 241 34.79 -18.03 0.22
N ASP A 242 36.01 -18.29 -0.23
CA ASP A 242 36.61 -19.63 -0.21
C ASP A 242 36.77 -20.10 1.24
N LYS A 243 36.56 -21.38 1.52
CA LYS A 243 36.67 -22.06 2.79
C LYS A 243 35.53 -21.82 3.78
N THR A 244 35.08 -20.60 4.01
CA THR A 244 34.01 -20.30 4.95
C THR A 244 32.64 -20.29 4.30
N PHE A 245 32.58 -20.07 2.99
CA PHE A 245 31.37 -19.97 2.16
C PHE A 245 30.40 -18.86 2.61
N ASP A 246 30.90 -17.85 3.34
CA ASP A 246 30.11 -16.68 3.67
C ASP A 246 29.88 -15.80 2.44
N LEU A 247 28.62 -15.34 2.25
CA LEU A 247 28.26 -14.35 1.25
C LEU A 247 28.73 -12.97 1.72
N ILE A 248 29.60 -12.32 0.99
CA ILE A 248 30.20 -11.04 1.38
C ILE A 248 29.75 -9.85 0.53
N LYS A 249 29.22 -10.09 -0.67
CA LYS A 249 28.65 -9.06 -1.52
C LYS A 249 27.66 -9.66 -2.51
N VAL A 250 26.63 -8.88 -2.87
CA VAL A 250 25.77 -9.14 -4.01
C VAL A 250 25.73 -7.91 -4.94
N GLU A 251 25.71 -8.16 -6.24
CA GLU A 251 25.47 -7.19 -7.31
C GLU A 251 24.42 -7.79 -8.23
N LEU A 252 23.15 -7.46 -7.97
CA LEU A 252 22.00 -8.11 -8.60
C LEU A 252 21.09 -7.10 -9.28
N SER A 253 20.39 -7.53 -10.29
CA SER A 253 19.28 -6.79 -10.88
C SER A 253 18.05 -7.69 -10.96
N ALA A 254 16.87 -7.14 -10.77
CA ALA A 254 15.63 -7.87 -11.04
C ALA A 254 15.53 -8.12 -12.55
N ASN A 255 15.08 -9.33 -12.93
CA ASN A 255 14.76 -9.59 -14.32
C ASN A 255 13.47 -8.86 -14.71
N ARG A 256 13.16 -8.81 -16.01
CA ARG A 256 12.01 -8.06 -16.55
C ARG A 256 10.67 -8.44 -15.89
N VAL A 257 10.49 -9.70 -15.54
CA VAL A 257 9.24 -10.18 -14.89
C VAL A 257 9.15 -9.73 -13.42
N GLY A 258 10.31 -9.53 -12.79
CA GLY A 258 10.42 -9.05 -11.41
C GLY A 258 10.32 -7.53 -11.27
N THR A 259 10.43 -6.78 -12.37
CA THR A 259 10.25 -5.32 -12.36
C THR A 259 8.77 -4.97 -12.40
N VAL A 260 8.12 -4.91 -11.25
CA VAL A 260 6.73 -4.50 -11.02
C VAL A 260 6.00 -3.98 -12.29
N ALA A 261 5.40 -4.89 -13.07
CA ALA A 261 4.57 -4.56 -14.24
C ALA A 261 5.26 -3.69 -15.32
N ASP A 262 6.54 -3.89 -15.58
CA ASP A 262 7.34 -3.02 -16.46
C ASP A 262 7.38 -1.54 -16.00
N PHE A 263 7.02 -1.26 -14.73
CA PHE A 263 7.11 0.09 -14.16
C PHE A 263 8.57 0.54 -14.07
N PHE A 264 9.47 -0.37 -13.65
CA PHE A 264 10.91 -0.14 -13.72
C PHE A 264 11.49 -0.71 -15.00
N ASP A 265 12.21 0.11 -15.74
CA ASP A 265 13.04 -0.32 -16.86
C ASP A 265 14.25 -1.12 -16.36
N THR A 266 14.86 -0.63 -15.27
CA THR A 266 15.92 -1.33 -14.55
C THR A 266 15.73 -1.19 -13.04
N LEU A 267 16.05 -2.26 -12.30
CA LEU A 267 16.04 -2.26 -10.84
C LEU A 267 17.24 -3.07 -10.36
N SER A 268 18.22 -2.40 -9.77
CA SER A 268 19.50 -2.99 -9.37
C SER A 268 19.72 -2.88 -7.88
N PHE A 269 20.38 -3.87 -7.31
CA PHE A 269 20.64 -4.03 -5.88
C PHE A 269 22.12 -4.31 -5.66
N GLU A 270 22.71 -3.63 -4.70
CA GLU A 270 24.04 -3.90 -4.20
C GLU A 270 24.01 -3.97 -2.66
N GLN A 271 24.59 -5.00 -2.08
CA GLN A 271 24.73 -5.13 -0.65
C GLN A 271 26.09 -5.73 -0.32
N GLN A 272 26.78 -5.14 0.66
CA GLN A 272 28.04 -5.65 1.18
C GLN A 272 27.88 -6.07 2.63
N TYR A 273 28.72 -7.02 3.04
CA TYR A 273 28.73 -7.59 4.38
C TYR A 273 30.13 -7.50 4.97
N PHE A 274 30.22 -7.11 6.22
CA PHE A 274 31.47 -7.11 6.98
C PHE A 274 31.38 -8.01 8.17
N GLU A 275 32.55 -8.45 8.62
CA GLU A 275 32.74 -9.32 9.78
C GLU A 275 32.57 -8.54 11.10
N TYR A 276 31.68 -9.01 11.96
CA TYR A 276 31.41 -8.42 13.27
C TYR A 276 31.49 -9.46 14.39
N GLY A 277 31.90 -8.99 15.59
CA GLY A 277 31.97 -9.82 16.80
C GLY A 277 33.18 -10.78 16.85
N GLU A 278 33.32 -11.49 17.97
CA GLU A 278 34.37 -12.48 18.17
C GLU A 278 34.13 -13.72 17.33
N GLU A 279 32.86 -14.04 17.05
CA GLU A 279 32.43 -15.19 16.22
C GLU A 279 32.54 -14.94 14.74
N LYS A 280 33.00 -13.74 14.33
CA LYS A 280 33.23 -13.35 12.93
C LYS A 280 32.01 -13.54 12.01
N ILE A 281 30.87 -13.03 12.45
CA ILE A 281 29.62 -13.10 11.69
C ILE A 281 29.58 -11.97 10.66
N TYR A 282 29.29 -12.32 9.41
CA TYR A 282 29.12 -11.32 8.34
C TYR A 282 27.73 -10.67 8.44
N MET A 283 27.68 -9.35 8.68
CA MET A 283 26.47 -8.54 8.77
C MET A 283 26.43 -7.51 7.66
N PRO A 284 25.24 -7.13 7.16
CA PRO A 284 25.12 -6.06 6.14
C PRO A 284 25.76 -4.76 6.63
N SER A 285 26.51 -4.08 5.78
CA SER A 285 27.12 -2.78 6.11
C SER A 285 26.59 -1.66 5.26
N ASP A 286 26.23 -1.93 4.02
CA ASP A 286 25.53 -1.00 3.16
C ASP A 286 24.50 -1.74 2.29
N PHE A 287 23.51 -1.00 1.84
CA PHE A 287 22.51 -1.48 0.92
C PHE A 287 22.17 -0.36 -0.06
N ARG A 288 22.26 -0.63 -1.33
CA ARG A 288 21.97 0.33 -2.40
C ARG A 288 20.96 -0.27 -3.37
N VAL A 289 20.00 0.55 -3.74
CA VAL A 289 19.01 0.22 -4.77
C VAL A 289 18.97 1.36 -5.76
N SER A 290 19.05 1.05 -7.02
CA SER A 290 18.82 2.02 -8.09
C SER A 290 17.73 1.51 -9.04
N GLY A 291 16.74 2.34 -9.30
CA GLY A 291 15.63 2.05 -10.21
C GLY A 291 15.47 3.14 -11.25
N LYS A 292 15.32 2.76 -12.51
CA LYS A 292 14.89 3.67 -13.57
C LYS A 292 13.47 3.33 -13.98
N VAL A 293 12.64 4.37 -14.08
CA VAL A 293 11.24 4.28 -14.46
C VAL A 293 11.08 4.84 -15.87
N ASN A 294 10.45 4.08 -16.75
CA ASN A 294 10.05 4.53 -18.07
C ASN A 294 8.70 3.89 -18.44
N TYR A 295 7.64 4.37 -17.79
CA TYR A 295 6.30 3.80 -17.98
C TYR A 295 5.65 4.33 -19.26
N LEU A 296 5.55 3.45 -20.29
CA LEU A 296 4.95 3.73 -21.61
C LEU A 296 5.54 4.96 -22.34
N GLY A 297 6.74 5.41 -22.00
CA GLY A 297 7.32 6.65 -22.51
C GLY A 297 6.70 7.94 -21.95
N LEU A 298 5.66 7.83 -21.13
CA LEU A 298 4.92 8.94 -20.56
C LEU A 298 5.50 9.43 -19.22
N LEU A 299 6.04 8.51 -18.43
CA LEU A 299 6.66 8.84 -17.14
C LEU A 299 8.11 8.35 -17.16
N LYS A 300 9.07 9.28 -17.05
CA LYS A 300 10.50 8.98 -16.91
C LYS A 300 10.98 9.47 -15.56
N GLY A 301 11.75 8.63 -14.87
CA GLY A 301 12.30 8.99 -13.56
C GLY A 301 13.37 8.03 -13.08
N GLY A 302 13.94 8.35 -11.93
CA GLY A 302 14.89 7.51 -11.21
C GLY A 302 14.61 7.54 -9.72
N ILE A 303 14.96 6.46 -9.06
CA ILE A 303 14.99 6.35 -7.62
C ILE A 303 16.33 5.73 -7.21
N GLU A 304 16.97 6.34 -6.24
CA GLU A 304 18.17 5.79 -5.62
C GLU A 304 17.95 5.72 -4.12
N LEU A 305 18.16 4.57 -3.53
CA LEU A 305 18.15 4.35 -2.09
C LEU A 305 19.55 3.90 -1.68
N SER A 306 20.12 4.55 -0.69
CA SER A 306 21.40 4.18 -0.09
C SER A 306 21.26 4.14 1.42
N THR A 307 21.63 3.01 2.02
CA THR A 307 21.61 2.83 3.49
C THR A 307 22.98 2.40 3.97
N SER A 308 23.47 3.09 5.00
CA SER A 308 24.66 2.68 5.75
C SER A 308 24.22 2.05 7.07
N LEU A 309 24.74 0.86 7.37
CA LEU A 309 24.43 0.06 8.55
C LEU A 309 25.68 -0.05 9.41
N ASN A 310 25.55 0.25 10.69
CA ASN A 310 26.69 0.31 11.61
C ASN A 310 26.30 -0.03 13.05
N SER A 311 27.28 0.04 13.95
CA SER A 311 27.07 -0.08 15.40
C SER A 311 26.38 -1.38 15.81
N TYR A 312 26.72 -2.50 15.14
CA TYR A 312 26.17 -3.81 15.47
C TYR A 312 26.56 -4.26 16.86
N GLU A 313 25.56 -4.70 17.61
CA GLU A 313 25.72 -5.45 18.86
C GLU A 313 24.99 -6.79 18.69
N ILE A 314 25.75 -7.88 18.77
CA ILE A 314 25.28 -9.23 18.43
C ILE A 314 25.01 -10.02 19.71
N ASN A 315 23.95 -10.85 19.68
CA ASN A 315 23.52 -11.73 20.76
C ASN A 315 23.26 -11.02 22.09
N LEU A 316 22.64 -9.85 22.02
CA LEU A 316 22.18 -9.12 23.19
C LEU A 316 20.98 -9.80 23.86
N PRO A 317 20.90 -9.76 25.20
CA PRO A 317 19.70 -10.20 25.91
C PRO A 317 18.58 -9.15 25.73
N LEU A 318 17.74 -9.33 24.71
CA LEU A 318 16.61 -8.45 24.41
C LEU A 318 15.33 -8.96 25.09
N GLY A 319 14.74 -8.16 25.98
CA GLY A 319 13.50 -8.49 26.67
C GLY A 319 12.25 -8.24 25.79
N ASP A 320 11.11 -8.80 26.18
CA ASP A 320 9.84 -8.66 25.45
C ASP A 320 9.33 -7.22 25.43
N GLU A 321 9.70 -6.41 26.40
CA GLU A 321 9.35 -4.99 26.49
C GLU A 321 9.83 -4.17 25.29
N ILE A 322 10.96 -4.55 24.68
CA ILE A 322 11.51 -3.88 23.49
C ILE A 322 10.58 -4.08 22.30
N PHE A 323 10.05 -5.28 22.13
CA PHE A 323 9.22 -5.66 20.99
C PHE A 323 7.73 -5.35 21.18
N SER A 324 7.37 -4.86 22.37
CA SER A 324 5.99 -4.45 22.64
C SER A 324 5.56 -3.23 21.80
N GLY A 325 4.27 -3.18 21.43
CA GLY A 325 3.69 -2.05 20.72
C GLY A 325 4.01 -1.99 19.22
N ALA A 326 4.22 -0.80 18.69
CA ALA A 326 4.48 -0.56 17.27
C ALA A 326 5.80 -1.21 16.81
N VAL A 327 5.79 -1.86 15.66
CA VAL A 327 7.00 -2.46 15.06
C VAL A 327 7.99 -1.39 14.59
N VAL A 328 7.46 -0.26 14.09
CA VAL A 328 8.25 0.94 13.79
C VAL A 328 7.65 2.12 14.55
N LYS A 329 8.49 2.84 15.27
CA LYS A 329 8.09 4.02 16.04
C LYS A 329 8.95 5.23 15.67
N VAL A 330 8.31 6.30 15.24
CA VAL A 330 8.98 7.59 15.03
C VAL A 330 8.98 8.35 16.35
N LEU A 331 10.16 8.76 16.83
CA LEU A 331 10.28 9.55 18.05
C LEU A 331 9.65 10.94 17.87
N SER A 332 9.12 11.49 18.94
CA SER A 332 8.39 12.77 18.91
C SER A 332 9.24 13.95 18.45
N ASP A 333 10.56 13.88 18.65
CA ASP A 333 11.54 14.89 18.27
C ASP A 333 12.29 14.57 16.96
N ALA A 334 11.88 13.53 16.23
CA ALA A 334 12.56 13.07 15.02
C ALA A 334 12.59 14.12 13.89
N ASP A 335 11.58 14.99 13.83
CA ASP A 335 11.45 16.04 12.81
C ASP A 335 12.17 17.36 13.21
N THR A 336 12.68 17.47 14.43
CA THR A 336 13.21 18.71 14.99
C THR A 336 14.70 18.64 15.32
N LYS A 337 15.40 17.60 14.86
CA LYS A 337 16.84 17.44 15.08
C LYS A 337 17.62 18.56 14.39
N ASP A 338 18.59 19.09 15.12
CA ASP A 338 19.45 20.19 14.66
C ASP A 338 20.56 19.73 13.68
N SER A 339 21.28 20.69 13.13
CA SER A 339 22.41 20.42 12.23
C SER A 339 23.52 19.60 12.89
N THR A 340 23.73 19.75 14.19
CA THR A 340 24.77 19.02 14.92
C THR A 340 24.46 17.52 14.96
N PHE A 341 23.19 17.18 15.17
CA PHE A 341 22.74 15.79 15.09
C PHE A 341 23.01 15.19 13.70
N TRP A 342 22.61 15.91 12.64
CA TRP A 342 22.78 15.42 11.27
C TRP A 342 24.26 15.26 10.88
N VAL A 343 25.11 16.21 11.26
CA VAL A 343 26.56 16.06 11.05
C VAL A 343 27.09 14.82 11.76
N THR A 344 26.58 14.45 12.93
CA THR A 344 27.04 13.32 13.71
C THR A 344 26.58 11.96 13.14
N TYR A 345 25.32 11.89 12.66
CA TYR A 345 24.68 10.63 12.32
C TYR A 345 24.48 10.42 10.81
N GLN A 346 24.84 11.38 9.97
CA GLN A 346 24.77 11.26 8.52
C GLN A 346 25.85 10.29 8.01
N GLY A 347 25.50 9.04 7.82
CA GLY A 347 26.46 7.99 7.40
C GLY A 347 26.94 8.10 5.95
N ILE A 348 26.24 8.90 5.10
CA ILE A 348 26.56 9.12 3.69
C ILE A 348 26.47 10.62 3.40
N PRO A 349 27.60 11.32 3.09
CA PRO A 349 27.60 12.75 2.82
C PRO A 349 26.72 13.12 1.61
N ASN A 350 26.14 14.33 1.65
CA ASN A 350 25.39 14.86 0.52
C ASN A 350 26.35 15.27 -0.61
N THR A 351 25.95 15.03 -1.83
CA THR A 351 26.63 15.56 -3.02
C THR A 351 26.28 17.04 -3.22
N ALA A 352 27.06 17.75 -4.03
CA ALA A 352 26.76 19.13 -4.39
C ALA A 352 25.39 19.27 -5.08
N GLU A 353 25.00 18.28 -5.89
CA GLU A 353 23.69 18.23 -6.55
C GLU A 353 22.54 18.08 -5.56
N GLU A 354 22.68 17.22 -4.54
CA GLU A 354 21.69 17.02 -3.48
C GLU A 354 21.50 18.30 -2.63
N LEU A 355 22.59 18.97 -2.26
CA LEU A 355 22.52 20.25 -1.54
C LEU A 355 21.85 21.35 -2.37
N ALA A 356 22.16 21.44 -3.66
CA ALA A 356 21.50 22.35 -4.59
C ALA A 356 20.00 22.02 -4.74
N ALA A 357 19.63 20.74 -4.74
CA ALA A 357 18.24 20.28 -4.82
C ALA A 357 17.43 20.70 -3.57
N TYR A 358 17.97 20.54 -2.36
CA TYR A 358 17.34 21.04 -1.14
C TYR A 358 17.02 22.54 -1.24
N THR A 359 18.02 23.35 -1.58
CA THR A 359 17.84 24.80 -1.70
C THR A 359 16.82 25.17 -2.77
N ARG A 360 16.87 24.51 -3.93
CA ARG A 360 15.95 24.75 -5.06
C ARG A 360 14.52 24.40 -4.69
N ILE A 361 14.28 23.20 -4.15
CA ILE A 361 12.94 22.71 -3.82
C ILE A 361 12.31 23.55 -2.71
N ASP A 362 13.06 23.88 -1.67
CA ASP A 362 12.57 24.73 -0.57
C ASP A 362 12.22 26.14 -1.05
N SER A 363 12.98 26.68 -2.02
CA SER A 363 12.68 27.99 -2.60
C SER A 363 11.39 27.97 -3.44
N LEU A 364 11.15 26.90 -4.18
CA LEU A 364 9.94 26.73 -4.99
C LEU A 364 8.67 26.57 -4.14
N GLN A 365 8.77 25.91 -2.98
CA GLN A 365 7.65 25.74 -2.06
C GLN A 365 7.25 27.01 -1.32
N LYS A 366 8.19 27.93 -1.10
CA LYS A 366 7.94 29.22 -0.43
C LYS A 366 7.25 30.27 -1.31
N GLY A 367 7.13 30.02 -2.63
CA GLY A 367 6.42 30.91 -3.53
C GLY A 367 4.90 30.92 -3.28
N PRO A 368 4.21 32.08 -3.42
CA PRO A 368 2.77 32.13 -3.30
C PRO A 368 2.13 31.23 -4.38
N SER A 369 1.29 30.28 -3.96
CA SER A 369 0.48 29.49 -4.89
C SER A 369 -0.66 30.36 -5.41
N GLY A 370 -0.75 30.55 -6.73
CA GLY A 370 -1.88 31.22 -7.35
C GLY A 370 -3.12 30.31 -7.35
N PHE A 371 -4.31 30.91 -7.41
CA PHE A 371 -5.56 30.17 -7.56
C PHE A 371 -5.52 29.18 -8.74
N TRP A 372 -4.92 29.58 -9.86
CA TRP A 372 -4.83 28.78 -11.07
C TRP A 372 -3.86 27.59 -10.97
N ASP A 373 -2.88 27.63 -10.06
CA ASP A 373 -1.96 26.52 -9.83
C ASP A 373 -2.67 25.30 -9.19
N ASN A 374 -3.77 25.57 -8.48
CA ASN A 374 -4.58 24.58 -7.79
C ASN A 374 -5.86 24.23 -8.56
N PHE A 375 -6.13 24.88 -9.70
CA PHE A 375 -7.32 24.70 -10.49
C PHE A 375 -7.13 23.57 -11.49
N SER A 376 -7.93 22.51 -11.38
CA SER A 376 -8.05 21.47 -12.40
C SER A 376 -9.51 21.13 -12.62
N LEU A 377 -9.93 21.10 -13.88
CA LEU A 377 -11.30 20.72 -14.26
C LEU A 377 -11.60 19.24 -13.90
N LEU A 378 -10.57 18.40 -13.89
CA LEU A 378 -10.70 16.96 -13.58
C LEU A 378 -10.53 16.64 -12.09
N SER A 379 -10.16 17.63 -11.27
CA SER A 379 -10.09 17.48 -9.81
C SER A 379 -11.51 17.43 -9.23
N ASP A 380 -11.69 16.76 -8.11
CA ASP A 380 -12.92 16.76 -7.31
C ASP A 380 -13.04 18.00 -6.41
N LYS A 381 -11.92 18.72 -6.16
CA LYS A 381 -11.83 19.88 -5.27
C LYS A 381 -10.75 20.86 -5.69
N ILE A 382 -10.98 22.12 -5.38
CA ILE A 382 -10.02 23.22 -5.49
C ILE A 382 -9.55 23.57 -4.08
N ARG A 383 -8.24 23.71 -3.90
CA ARG A 383 -7.64 24.12 -2.63
C ARG A 383 -7.36 25.63 -2.68
N PHE A 384 -7.83 26.37 -1.70
CA PHE A 384 -7.49 27.78 -1.53
C PHE A 384 -6.21 27.97 -0.72
N ASP A 385 -6.06 27.17 0.32
CA ASP A 385 -4.85 27.10 1.15
C ASP A 385 -4.70 25.69 1.75
N GLU A 386 -3.83 25.52 2.73
CA GLU A 386 -3.58 24.22 3.37
C GLU A 386 -4.81 23.67 4.11
N ASN A 387 -5.72 24.54 4.52
CA ASN A 387 -6.84 24.20 5.39
C ASN A 387 -8.19 24.28 4.68
N PHE A 388 -8.36 25.07 3.62
CA PHE A 388 -9.65 25.29 2.99
C PHE A 388 -9.72 24.77 1.56
N THR A 389 -10.75 23.98 1.30
CA THR A 389 -11.03 23.45 -0.05
C THR A 389 -12.49 23.67 -0.42
N THR A 390 -12.77 23.77 -1.72
CA THR A 390 -14.14 23.80 -2.28
C THR A 390 -14.29 22.79 -3.39
N SER A 391 -15.54 22.49 -3.79
CA SER A 391 -15.82 21.64 -4.95
C SER A 391 -15.18 22.22 -6.22
N ALA A 392 -14.63 21.34 -7.06
CA ALA A 392 -14.26 21.70 -8.43
C ALA A 392 -15.47 21.59 -9.37
N PRO A 393 -15.49 22.30 -10.52
CA PRO A 393 -16.66 22.41 -11.38
C PRO A 393 -17.28 21.08 -11.78
N LEU A 394 -16.45 20.07 -12.11
CA LEU A 394 -16.95 18.75 -12.49
C LEU A 394 -17.62 17.99 -11.34
N SER A 395 -17.21 18.25 -10.10
CA SER A 395 -17.81 17.66 -8.91
C SER A 395 -19.05 18.41 -8.39
N MET A 396 -19.28 19.64 -8.90
CA MET A 396 -20.45 20.44 -8.55
C MET A 396 -21.72 19.99 -9.24
N TYR A 397 -21.62 19.23 -10.30
CA TYR A 397 -22.77 18.87 -11.11
C TYR A 397 -23.05 17.38 -11.06
N HIS A 398 -24.32 17.02 -10.92
CA HIS A 398 -24.80 15.67 -11.20
C HIS A 398 -26.25 15.71 -11.75
N PHE A 399 -26.67 14.59 -12.29
CA PHE A 399 -28.02 14.39 -12.77
C PHE A 399 -28.56 13.03 -12.31
N ASN A 400 -29.78 13.03 -11.81
CA ASN A 400 -30.60 11.83 -11.61
C ASN A 400 -32.09 12.18 -11.88
N PRO A 401 -32.96 11.19 -12.11
CA PRO A 401 -34.34 11.48 -12.53
C PRO A 401 -35.20 12.05 -11.40
N VAL A 402 -34.78 12.00 -10.14
CA VAL A 402 -35.49 12.57 -8.99
C VAL A 402 -35.21 14.07 -8.88
N GLU A 403 -33.93 14.45 -8.88
CA GLU A 403 -33.49 15.84 -8.68
C GLU A 403 -33.44 16.63 -9.99
N GLY A 404 -33.42 15.94 -11.15
CA GLY A 404 -33.09 16.57 -12.43
C GLY A 404 -31.61 16.99 -12.47
N HIS A 405 -31.34 18.19 -12.99
CA HIS A 405 -30.04 18.81 -12.90
C HIS A 405 -29.80 19.28 -11.46
N ALA A 406 -28.76 18.78 -10.82
CA ALA A 406 -28.42 19.13 -9.44
C ALA A 406 -27.05 19.81 -9.36
N ILE A 407 -26.96 20.82 -8.51
CA ILE A 407 -25.75 21.57 -8.25
C ILE A 407 -25.35 21.36 -6.77
N ASP A 408 -24.14 20.86 -6.55
CA ASP A 408 -23.55 20.63 -5.24
C ASP A 408 -22.42 21.63 -4.99
N PHE A 409 -22.50 22.39 -3.94
CA PHE A 409 -21.43 23.29 -3.52
C PHE A 409 -20.92 22.85 -2.15
N ARG A 410 -19.66 22.44 -2.09
CA ARG A 410 -19.02 21.97 -0.88
C ARG A 410 -17.89 22.88 -0.46
N VAL A 411 -17.83 23.21 0.82
CA VAL A 411 -16.70 23.88 1.45
C VAL A 411 -16.22 23.01 2.59
N SER A 412 -14.92 22.73 2.61
CA SER A 412 -14.32 21.94 3.68
C SER A 412 -13.18 22.72 4.33
N ALA A 413 -13.17 22.73 5.65
CA ALA A 413 -12.06 23.19 6.47
C ALA A 413 -11.42 21.95 7.10
N VAL A 414 -10.16 21.69 6.77
CA VAL A 414 -9.45 20.46 7.15
C VAL A 414 -8.15 20.80 7.89
N ASN A 415 -7.67 19.85 8.66
CA ASN A 415 -6.39 19.98 9.35
C ASN A 415 -6.29 21.16 10.34
N LEU A 416 -7.41 21.69 10.81
CA LEU A 416 -7.43 22.71 11.84
C LEU A 416 -7.04 22.12 13.21
N ASP A 417 -6.67 22.99 14.16
CA ASP A 417 -6.26 22.59 15.51
C ASP A 417 -5.22 21.47 15.49
N ASN A 418 -4.06 21.75 14.93
CA ASN A 418 -2.99 20.76 14.79
C ASN A 418 -3.47 19.44 14.12
N ASN A 419 -4.16 19.57 12.99
CA ASN A 419 -4.72 18.47 12.20
C ASN A 419 -5.73 17.57 12.97
N ARG A 420 -6.42 18.11 13.99
CA ARG A 420 -7.42 17.37 14.76
C ARG A 420 -8.84 17.66 14.30
N LEU A 421 -9.13 18.88 13.87
CA LEU A 421 -10.47 19.34 13.54
C LEU A 421 -10.69 19.39 12.04
N ASN A 422 -11.74 18.72 11.58
CA ASN A 422 -12.21 18.80 10.20
C ASN A 422 -13.69 19.13 10.19
N SER A 423 -14.12 20.02 9.28
CA SER A 423 -15.51 20.32 9.06
C SER A 423 -15.84 20.45 7.58
N GLU A 424 -17.08 20.16 7.22
CA GLU A 424 -17.55 20.21 5.85
C GLU A 424 -18.99 20.74 5.81
N LEU A 425 -19.26 21.70 4.95
CA LEU A 425 -20.60 22.16 4.60
C LEU A 425 -20.84 21.81 3.13
N ASN A 426 -21.92 21.10 2.86
CA ASN A 426 -22.37 20.82 1.51
C ASN A 426 -23.79 21.38 1.31
N LEU A 427 -23.96 22.12 0.22
CA LEU A 427 -25.23 22.72 -0.19
C LEU A 427 -25.60 22.14 -1.53
N SER A 428 -26.73 21.46 -1.64
CA SER A 428 -27.21 20.86 -2.88
C SER A 428 -28.59 21.42 -3.24
N TYR A 429 -28.83 21.62 -4.54
CA TYR A 429 -30.12 22.03 -5.08
C TYR A 429 -30.43 21.24 -6.33
N GLY A 430 -31.59 20.59 -6.38
CA GLY A 430 -32.11 19.90 -7.55
C GLY A 430 -33.15 20.75 -8.29
N THR A 431 -33.07 20.79 -9.62
CA THR A 431 -33.97 21.63 -10.43
C THR A 431 -35.33 21.02 -10.66
N ALA A 432 -35.47 19.69 -10.59
CA ALA A 432 -36.73 19.01 -10.84
C ALA A 432 -37.52 18.74 -9.55
N ASP A 433 -36.83 18.52 -8.44
CA ASP A 433 -37.45 18.35 -7.11
C ASP A 433 -37.60 19.70 -6.37
N GLU A 434 -36.97 20.77 -6.87
CA GLU A 434 -36.99 22.13 -6.32
C GLU A 434 -36.59 22.19 -4.84
N LYS A 435 -35.75 21.25 -4.37
CA LYS A 435 -35.35 21.12 -2.97
C LYS A 435 -33.95 21.62 -2.73
N PHE A 436 -33.79 22.41 -1.69
CA PHE A 436 -32.50 22.77 -1.12
C PHE A 436 -32.14 21.77 -0.02
N LYS A 437 -30.96 21.18 -0.15
CA LYS A 437 -30.50 20.04 0.67
C LYS A 437 -29.14 20.37 1.32
N PRO A 438 -29.15 21.04 2.49
CA PRO A 438 -27.92 21.32 3.25
C PRO A 438 -27.46 20.13 4.04
N SER A 439 -26.14 19.93 4.14
CA SER A 439 -25.55 19.05 5.12
C SER A 439 -24.29 19.65 5.72
N PHE A 440 -24.12 19.45 7.01
CA PHE A 440 -22.96 19.91 7.77
C PHE A 440 -22.36 18.72 8.54
N SER A 441 -21.04 18.60 8.53
CA SER A 441 -20.32 17.63 9.34
C SER A 441 -19.12 18.26 10.00
N ILE A 442 -18.83 17.79 11.22
CA ILE A 442 -17.67 18.17 11.99
C ILE A 442 -17.10 16.92 12.65
N SER A 443 -15.78 16.78 12.65
CA SER A 443 -15.11 15.68 13.35
C SER A 443 -13.85 16.16 14.05
N TYR A 444 -13.61 15.59 15.22
CA TYR A 444 -12.46 15.91 16.05
C TYR A 444 -11.71 14.63 16.43
N LEU A 445 -10.37 14.65 16.24
CA LEU A 445 -9.48 13.55 16.57
C LEU A 445 -8.92 13.70 17.98
N LEU A 446 -9.12 12.69 18.82
CA LEU A 446 -8.73 12.66 20.23
C LEU A 446 -7.56 11.68 20.44
N GLY A 447 -6.90 11.80 21.59
CA GLY A 447 -5.77 10.95 21.97
C GLY A 447 -4.42 11.43 21.39
N GLU A 448 -3.35 10.87 21.88
CA GLU A 448 -1.98 11.19 21.44
C GLU A 448 -1.79 10.81 19.95
N TYR A 449 -2.17 9.58 19.59
CA TYR A 449 -2.04 9.04 18.24
C TYR A 449 -3.25 9.29 17.34
N ARG A 450 -4.17 10.17 17.73
CA ARG A 450 -5.39 10.50 16.96
C ARG A 450 -6.20 9.27 16.54
N THR A 451 -6.18 8.25 17.38
CA THR A 451 -6.88 6.98 17.13
C THR A 451 -8.34 7.00 17.53
N HIS A 452 -8.80 8.08 18.18
CA HIS A 452 -10.17 8.28 18.54
C HIS A 452 -10.77 9.43 17.72
N ARG A 453 -11.99 9.25 17.24
CA ARG A 453 -12.74 10.26 16.48
C ARG A 453 -14.12 10.45 17.07
N LEU A 454 -14.46 11.69 17.34
CA LEU A 454 -15.83 12.11 17.62
C LEU A 454 -16.32 12.87 16.40
N SER A 455 -17.51 12.52 15.89
CA SER A 455 -18.09 13.19 14.73
C SER A 455 -19.57 13.46 14.92
N PHE A 456 -20.00 14.62 14.41
CA PHE A 456 -21.39 15.04 14.33
C PHE A 456 -21.72 15.37 12.88
N ARG A 457 -22.90 14.96 12.43
CA ARG A 457 -23.42 15.30 11.11
C ARG A 457 -24.88 15.67 11.21
N ALA A 458 -25.27 16.83 10.66
CA ALA A 458 -26.66 17.21 10.40
C ALA A 458 -26.87 17.23 8.90
N PHE A 459 -28.01 16.73 8.43
CA PHE A 459 -28.23 16.56 6.99
C PHE A 459 -29.71 16.67 6.61
N ASP A 460 -29.92 17.20 5.43
CA ASP A 460 -31.14 17.11 4.66
C ASP A 460 -30.71 16.75 3.24
N ASN A 461 -30.84 15.49 2.84
CA ASN A 461 -30.30 15.01 1.58
C ASN A 461 -31.19 13.97 0.90
N ILE A 462 -30.80 13.63 -0.32
CA ILE A 462 -31.22 12.41 -1.01
C ILE A 462 -30.21 11.30 -0.79
N ASP A 463 -30.69 10.07 -0.59
CA ASP A 463 -29.86 8.90 -0.34
C ASP A 463 -30.35 7.69 -1.16
N LEU A 464 -29.54 6.64 -1.26
CA LEU A 464 -29.82 5.43 -2.04
C LEU A 464 -30.55 4.37 -1.20
N LEU A 465 -31.60 3.76 -1.75
CA LEU A 465 -32.32 2.66 -1.08
C LEU A 465 -31.43 1.45 -0.81
N ASN A 466 -30.53 1.12 -1.70
CA ASN A 466 -29.64 -0.05 -1.59
C ASN A 466 -28.18 0.38 -1.41
N ARG A 467 -27.79 0.71 -0.18
CA ARG A 467 -26.41 1.10 0.15
C ARG A 467 -25.38 -0.03 0.08
N SER A 468 -25.82 -1.29 0.08
CA SER A 468 -24.91 -2.45 -0.08
C SER A 468 -24.29 -2.53 -1.48
N ASN A 469 -24.85 -1.82 -2.43
CA ASN A 469 -24.28 -1.67 -3.76
C ASN A 469 -23.17 -0.62 -3.72
N ARG A 470 -22.03 -0.94 -4.35
CA ARG A 470 -20.93 0.01 -4.45
C ARG A 470 -21.34 1.18 -5.35
N ASP A 471 -20.98 2.38 -4.90
CA ASP A 471 -21.15 3.59 -5.69
C ASP A 471 -20.27 3.52 -6.95
N TYR A 472 -20.89 3.62 -8.13
CA TYR A 472 -20.18 3.73 -9.41
C TYR A 472 -19.64 5.12 -9.70
N GLY A 473 -19.81 6.04 -8.75
CA GLY A 473 -19.37 7.42 -8.82
C GLY A 473 -20.37 8.34 -9.55
N LYS A 474 -20.47 9.56 -9.06
CA LYS A 474 -21.43 10.57 -9.55
C LYS A 474 -21.31 10.84 -11.05
N ILE A 475 -20.09 10.92 -11.58
CA ILE A 475 -19.85 11.22 -12.99
C ILE A 475 -20.39 10.11 -13.89
N PHE A 476 -20.06 8.86 -13.59
CA PHE A 476 -20.54 7.72 -14.37
C PHE A 476 -22.06 7.59 -14.30
N SER A 477 -22.66 7.68 -13.11
CA SER A 477 -24.12 7.63 -12.92
C SER A 477 -24.80 8.76 -13.68
N THR A 478 -24.28 9.99 -13.61
CA THR A 478 -24.80 11.14 -14.36
C THR A 478 -24.77 10.91 -15.87
N LEU A 479 -23.63 10.45 -16.41
CA LEU A 479 -23.50 10.18 -17.84
C LEU A 479 -24.41 9.05 -18.31
N ALA A 480 -24.48 7.95 -17.59
CA ALA A 480 -25.34 6.82 -17.91
C ALA A 480 -26.83 7.24 -17.92
N THR A 481 -27.24 8.02 -16.93
CA THR A 481 -28.61 8.51 -16.80
C THR A 481 -28.95 9.51 -17.90
N LEU A 482 -28.14 10.55 -18.12
CA LEU A 482 -28.38 11.57 -19.14
C LEU A 482 -28.32 11.05 -20.57
N LEU A 483 -27.36 10.17 -20.88
CA LEU A 483 -27.18 9.69 -22.25
C LEU A 483 -28.20 8.62 -22.62
N SER A 484 -28.47 7.68 -21.72
CA SER A 484 -29.22 6.46 -22.08
C SER A 484 -30.47 6.18 -21.25
N LYS A 485 -30.82 7.07 -20.30
CA LYS A 485 -31.84 6.82 -19.27
C LYS A 485 -31.60 5.53 -18.48
N ALA A 486 -30.34 5.17 -18.31
CA ALA A 486 -29.91 4.03 -17.54
C ALA A 486 -29.61 4.47 -16.10
N ASP A 487 -30.65 4.70 -15.32
CA ASP A 487 -30.52 4.88 -13.88
C ASP A 487 -30.72 3.55 -13.17
N PHE A 488 -29.72 3.13 -12.42
CA PHE A 488 -29.67 1.85 -11.70
C PHE A 488 -30.02 2.00 -10.22
N ASN A 489 -30.20 3.24 -9.73
CA ASN A 489 -30.42 3.55 -8.33
C ASN A 489 -31.89 3.83 -8.04
N ASP A 490 -32.31 3.58 -6.83
CA ASP A 490 -33.53 4.07 -6.22
C ASP A 490 -33.18 5.02 -5.07
N TYR A 491 -33.96 6.06 -4.91
CA TYR A 491 -33.66 7.21 -4.05
C TYR A 491 -34.73 7.41 -2.99
N TYR A 492 -34.33 8.01 -1.87
CA TYR A 492 -35.24 8.52 -0.86
C TYR A 492 -34.68 9.79 -0.22
N TYR A 493 -35.55 10.64 0.32
CA TYR A 493 -35.14 11.80 1.09
C TYR A 493 -34.92 11.42 2.54
N THR A 494 -33.84 11.93 3.13
CA THR A 494 -33.54 11.71 4.54
C THR A 494 -33.06 12.99 5.18
N LYS A 495 -33.60 13.32 6.36
CA LYS A 495 -33.27 14.51 7.13
C LYS A 495 -33.07 14.17 8.58
N GLY A 496 -32.00 14.67 9.19
CA GLY A 496 -31.73 14.38 10.59
C GLY A 496 -30.32 14.74 11.03
N PHE A 497 -29.90 14.08 12.09
CA PHE A 497 -28.54 14.18 12.60
C PHE A 497 -28.00 12.82 13.06
N ARG A 498 -26.69 12.74 13.12
CA ARG A 498 -25.94 11.58 13.58
C ARG A 498 -24.74 12.02 14.43
N LEU A 499 -24.52 11.31 15.53
CA LEU A 499 -23.37 11.44 16.41
C LEU A 499 -22.65 10.10 16.45
N ASP A 500 -21.34 10.09 16.17
CA ASP A 500 -20.52 8.89 16.17
C ASP A 500 -19.25 9.09 16.98
N TYR A 501 -18.88 8.06 17.71
CA TYR A 501 -17.56 7.87 18.28
C TYR A 501 -16.93 6.61 17.71
N SER A 502 -15.67 6.70 17.33
CA SER A 502 -14.87 5.57 16.85
C SER A 502 -13.48 5.67 17.45
N GLY A 503 -12.96 4.60 18.04
CA GLY A 503 -11.64 4.68 18.67
C GLY A 503 -11.02 3.34 19.04
N GLU A 504 -9.68 3.29 19.05
CA GLU A 504 -8.91 2.16 19.54
C GLU A 504 -8.91 2.13 21.08
N ILE A 505 -9.69 1.26 21.69
CA ILE A 505 -9.65 1.04 23.17
C ILE A 505 -8.40 0.26 23.59
N PHE A 506 -7.87 -0.58 22.70
CA PHE A 506 -6.55 -1.21 22.76
C PHE A 506 -5.94 -1.19 21.36
N PRO A 507 -4.61 -1.32 21.21
CA PRO A 507 -3.97 -1.25 19.88
C PRO A 507 -4.51 -2.19 18.81
N LEU A 508 -5.17 -3.29 19.24
CA LEU A 508 -5.74 -4.29 18.34
C LEU A 508 -7.27 -4.24 18.27
N VAL A 509 -7.92 -3.47 19.13
CA VAL A 509 -9.38 -3.48 19.29
C VAL A 509 -9.94 -2.07 19.17
N SER A 510 -10.84 -1.87 18.23
CA SER A 510 -11.56 -0.60 18.05
C SER A 510 -13.02 -0.76 18.47
N LEU A 511 -13.57 0.28 19.10
CA LEU A 511 -14.96 0.44 19.50
C LEU A 511 -15.58 1.56 18.65
N ASP A 512 -16.74 1.28 18.08
CA ASP A 512 -17.59 2.24 17.39
C ASP A 512 -18.92 2.37 18.13
N LEU A 513 -19.34 3.59 18.41
CA LEU A 513 -20.64 3.90 19.02
C LEU A 513 -21.32 4.97 18.17
N GLY A 514 -22.63 4.84 17.96
CA GLY A 514 -23.37 5.82 17.18
C GLY A 514 -24.79 6.01 17.69
N PHE A 515 -25.30 7.20 17.46
CA PHE A 515 -26.71 7.53 17.62
C PHE A 515 -27.16 8.34 16.40
N GLN A 516 -28.30 7.99 15.81
CA GLN A 516 -28.92 8.79 14.77
C GLN A 516 -30.40 9.04 15.04
N ASN A 517 -30.82 10.25 14.70
CA ASN A 517 -32.22 10.62 14.58
C ASN A 517 -32.44 11.10 13.14
N ARG A 518 -33.38 10.48 12.44
CA ARG A 518 -33.69 10.86 11.07
C ARG A 518 -35.16 10.64 10.74
N THR A 519 -35.61 11.37 9.71
CA THR A 519 -36.91 11.14 9.08
C THR A 519 -36.64 10.82 7.61
N ASP A 520 -37.24 9.73 7.14
CA ASP A 520 -37.11 9.26 5.77
C ASP A 520 -38.45 9.44 5.04
N ASN A 521 -38.41 9.89 3.77
CA ASN A 521 -39.56 10.08 2.91
C ASN A 521 -39.28 9.51 1.52
N SER A 522 -40.32 9.01 0.86
CA SER A 522 -40.23 8.54 -0.52
C SER A 522 -39.83 9.65 -1.47
N ALA A 523 -39.04 9.30 -2.48
CA ALA A 523 -38.74 10.16 -3.61
C ALA A 523 -39.44 9.64 -4.87
N VAL A 524 -39.81 10.56 -5.75
CA VAL A 524 -40.44 10.24 -7.04
C VAL A 524 -39.64 10.78 -8.20
N VAL A 525 -39.78 10.18 -9.36
CA VAL A 525 -39.17 10.68 -10.60
C VAL A 525 -39.84 11.96 -11.01
N ASN A 526 -39.09 13.06 -11.06
CA ASN A 526 -39.58 14.40 -11.42
C ASN A 526 -39.06 14.89 -12.79
N SER A 527 -38.04 14.19 -13.36
CA SER A 527 -37.41 14.58 -14.62
C SER A 527 -37.43 13.44 -15.62
N ASN A 528 -37.68 13.75 -16.89
CA ASN A 528 -37.56 12.79 -17.99
C ASN A 528 -36.54 13.25 -19.05
N VAL A 529 -35.62 14.13 -18.69
CA VAL A 529 -34.57 14.66 -19.58
C VAL A 529 -33.56 13.58 -19.95
N SER A 530 -33.22 13.50 -21.24
CA SER A 530 -32.09 12.69 -21.75
C SER A 530 -31.58 13.29 -23.04
N ILE A 531 -30.29 13.12 -23.32
CA ILE A 531 -29.63 13.66 -24.51
C ILE A 531 -29.89 12.77 -25.73
N LEU A 532 -29.83 11.43 -25.58
CA LEU A 532 -29.91 10.51 -26.73
C LEU A 532 -31.22 9.74 -26.82
N ASN A 533 -31.97 9.59 -25.74
CA ASN A 533 -33.17 8.73 -25.64
C ASN A 533 -34.40 9.52 -25.17
N GLY A 534 -34.79 10.55 -25.92
CA GLY A 534 -35.96 11.41 -25.58
C GLY A 534 -37.25 10.61 -25.40
N ASP A 535 -37.51 9.63 -26.26
CA ASP A 535 -38.76 8.84 -26.32
C ASP A 535 -38.90 7.77 -25.22
N LYS A 536 -37.81 7.41 -24.54
CA LYS A 536 -37.83 6.45 -23.43
C LYS A 536 -38.23 7.18 -22.13
N SER A 537 -39.01 6.54 -21.26
CA SER A 537 -39.26 7.02 -19.91
C SER A 537 -38.29 6.41 -18.92
N TYR A 538 -37.96 7.13 -17.87
CA TYR A 538 -37.26 6.51 -16.71
C TYR A 538 -38.18 5.49 -16.05
N ARG A 539 -37.57 4.46 -15.46
CA ARG A 539 -38.28 3.55 -14.55
C ARG A 539 -38.80 4.34 -13.32
N SER A 540 -39.90 3.91 -12.74
CA SER A 540 -40.36 4.49 -11.48
C SER A 540 -39.34 4.24 -10.38
N ASN A 541 -39.17 5.21 -9.50
CA ASN A 541 -38.38 5.07 -8.29
C ASN A 541 -39.15 4.17 -7.29
N SER A 542 -38.46 3.20 -6.67
CA SER A 542 -39.07 2.36 -5.65
C SER A 542 -39.42 3.21 -4.41
N PRO A 543 -40.61 3.04 -3.82
CA PRO A 543 -40.98 3.81 -2.64
C PRO A 543 -40.15 3.42 -1.42
N ALA A 544 -39.73 4.37 -0.62
CA ALA A 544 -39.14 4.17 0.69
C ALA A 544 -40.25 4.09 1.76
N THR A 545 -39.95 3.47 2.89
CA THR A 545 -40.83 3.52 4.06
C THR A 545 -40.73 4.90 4.70
N GLU A 546 -41.82 5.65 4.71
CA GLU A 546 -41.88 6.95 5.37
C GLU A 546 -41.90 6.76 6.88
N MET A 547 -40.93 7.27 7.60
CA MET A 547 -40.76 7.04 9.01
C MET A 547 -39.81 8.01 9.68
N ARG A 548 -39.96 8.10 11.02
CA ARG A 548 -38.91 8.63 11.91
C ARG A 548 -38.14 7.47 12.51
N LEU A 549 -36.79 7.58 12.55
CA LEU A 549 -35.91 6.57 13.11
C LEU A 549 -35.01 7.19 14.19
N ASN A 550 -35.01 6.58 15.36
CA ASN A 550 -34.01 6.80 16.41
C ASN A 550 -33.28 5.48 16.61
N GLU A 551 -31.98 5.46 16.27
CA GLU A 551 -31.18 4.23 16.25
C GLU A 551 -29.88 4.42 17.03
N PHE A 552 -29.58 3.48 17.90
CA PHE A 552 -28.27 3.29 18.51
C PHE A 552 -27.49 2.24 17.72
N SER A 553 -26.19 2.46 17.57
CA SER A 553 -25.28 1.48 16.99
C SER A 553 -24.06 1.30 17.89
N ALA A 554 -23.58 0.06 17.96
CA ALA A 554 -22.34 -0.30 18.63
C ALA A 554 -21.58 -1.32 17.76
N GLY A 555 -20.27 -1.19 17.67
CA GLY A 555 -19.41 -2.09 16.91
C GLY A 555 -18.10 -2.34 17.64
N ILE A 556 -17.56 -3.54 17.47
CA ILE A 556 -16.22 -3.90 17.90
C ILE A 556 -15.51 -4.51 16.70
N SER A 557 -14.30 -4.03 16.43
CA SER A 557 -13.43 -4.64 15.41
C SER A 557 -12.07 -5.02 16.00
N ILE A 558 -11.53 -6.14 15.51
CA ILE A 558 -10.25 -6.69 15.93
C ILE A 558 -9.34 -6.75 14.70
N ASP A 559 -8.21 -6.06 14.77
CA ASP A 559 -7.19 -6.02 13.74
C ASP A 559 -5.82 -6.36 14.33
N PRO A 560 -5.40 -7.64 14.26
CA PRO A 560 -4.16 -8.11 14.90
C PRO A 560 -2.90 -7.78 14.10
N ARG A 561 -3.00 -7.03 13.00
CA ARG A 561 -1.84 -6.68 12.19
C ARG A 561 -0.88 -5.78 12.96
N ASP A 562 0.41 -5.97 12.68
CA ASP A 562 1.45 -5.05 13.10
C ASP A 562 1.14 -3.62 12.66
N TYR A 563 1.64 -2.65 13.39
CA TYR A 563 1.42 -1.25 13.10
C TYR A 563 2.68 -0.39 13.26
N ILE A 564 2.67 0.74 12.58
CA ILE A 564 3.67 1.80 12.67
C ILE A 564 3.07 2.96 13.44
N GLU A 565 3.81 3.53 14.37
CA GLU A 565 3.52 4.82 15.00
C GLU A 565 4.37 5.91 14.34
N ASN A 566 3.70 6.80 13.63
CA ASN A 566 4.31 7.95 12.98
C ASN A 566 3.86 9.24 13.65
N GLY A 567 4.60 9.66 14.66
CA GLY A 567 4.29 10.85 15.44
C GLY A 567 2.89 10.79 16.04
N LEU A 568 1.90 11.29 15.29
CA LEU A 568 0.52 11.43 15.75
C LEU A 568 -0.45 10.40 15.14
N THR A 569 0.02 9.44 14.36
CA THR A 569 -0.83 8.49 13.65
C THR A 569 -0.35 7.06 13.77
N ARG A 570 -1.29 6.12 13.77
CA ARG A 570 -1.02 4.69 13.62
C ARG A 570 -1.42 4.21 12.24
N ARG A 571 -0.59 3.38 11.61
CA ARG A 571 -0.86 2.75 10.32
C ARG A 571 -0.60 1.25 10.41
N ARG A 572 -1.61 0.45 10.02
CA ARG A 572 -1.48 -1.02 9.95
C ARG A 572 -0.60 -1.45 8.78
N LEU A 573 0.20 -2.46 9.02
CA LEU A 573 1.05 -3.07 8.01
C LEU A 573 0.33 -4.23 7.31
N TRP A 574 0.64 -4.42 6.06
CA TRP A 574 0.25 -5.62 5.33
C TRP A 574 1.29 -6.71 5.58
N GLY A 575 0.83 -7.90 5.99
CA GLY A 575 1.66 -9.09 6.19
C GLY A 575 1.30 -10.17 5.16
N ASN A 576 2.00 -11.30 5.24
CA ASN A 576 1.71 -12.48 4.40
C ASN A 576 0.39 -13.17 4.78
N PHE A 577 -0.03 -13.01 6.01
CA PHE A 577 -1.29 -13.54 6.55
C PHE A 577 -1.86 -12.59 7.58
N HIS A 578 -3.17 -12.32 7.49
CA HIS A 578 -3.92 -11.69 8.57
C HIS A 578 -5.41 -11.97 8.46
N ILE A 579 -6.10 -11.94 9.59
CA ILE A 579 -7.55 -11.96 9.69
C ILE A 579 -7.97 -10.72 10.48
N VAL A 580 -8.88 -9.94 9.92
CA VAL A 580 -9.53 -8.82 10.58
C VAL A 580 -11.00 -9.14 10.68
N GLY A 581 -11.60 -8.96 11.85
CA GLY A 581 -13.01 -9.26 12.06
C GLY A 581 -13.70 -8.23 12.91
N GLY A 582 -15.02 -8.22 12.84
CA GLY A 582 -15.85 -7.31 13.63
C GLY A 582 -17.24 -7.86 13.89
N PHE A 583 -17.85 -7.28 14.91
CA PHE A 583 -19.24 -7.44 15.27
C PHE A 583 -19.90 -6.07 15.33
N ASP A 584 -21.10 -5.95 14.80
CA ASP A 584 -21.92 -4.75 14.87
C ASP A 584 -23.33 -5.06 15.40
N PHE A 585 -23.86 -4.13 16.16
CA PHE A 585 -25.19 -4.17 16.74
C PHE A 585 -25.90 -2.84 16.47
N LYS A 586 -27.18 -2.90 16.10
CA LYS A 586 -28.06 -1.73 15.96
C LYS A 586 -29.36 -1.97 16.70
N TYR A 587 -29.89 -0.93 17.29
CA TYR A 587 -31.14 -0.97 18.04
C TYR A 587 -31.96 0.30 17.84
N ALA A 588 -33.18 0.14 17.36
CA ALA A 588 -34.18 1.20 17.28
C ALA A 588 -35.34 0.88 18.23
N PRO A 589 -35.44 1.53 19.43
CA PRO A 589 -36.50 1.26 20.40
C PRO A 589 -37.81 1.97 20.02
N ALA A 590 -38.93 1.31 20.17
CA ALA A 590 -40.26 1.92 20.01
C ALA A 590 -40.49 3.07 21.00
N SER A 591 -39.91 2.97 22.20
CA SER A 591 -40.04 4.00 23.28
C SER A 591 -39.54 5.39 22.87
N MET A 592 -38.70 5.50 21.87
CA MET A 592 -38.17 6.77 21.33
C MET A 592 -38.98 7.28 20.13
N SER A 593 -40.19 6.85 19.94
CA SER A 593 -41.04 7.23 18.79
C SER A 593 -40.41 6.89 17.44
N SER A 594 -39.67 5.80 17.35
CA SER A 594 -39.24 5.23 16.08
C SER A 594 -40.47 4.62 15.38
N GLY A 595 -40.56 4.82 14.06
CA GLY A 595 -41.62 4.23 13.23
C GLY A 595 -41.52 2.71 13.09
N VAL A 596 -40.35 2.16 13.45
CA VAL A 596 -40.07 0.72 13.49
C VAL A 596 -39.26 0.37 14.73
N GLU A 597 -39.49 -0.83 15.27
CA GLU A 597 -38.69 -1.38 16.36
C GLU A 597 -37.91 -2.59 15.83
N TYR A 598 -36.59 -2.58 16.00
CA TYR A 598 -35.75 -3.70 15.60
C TYR A 598 -34.44 -3.76 16.37
N LYS A 599 -33.82 -4.95 16.35
CA LYS A 599 -32.45 -5.19 16.75
C LYS A 599 -31.75 -5.90 15.58
N SER A 600 -30.59 -5.42 15.17
CA SER A 600 -29.80 -6.02 14.09
C SER A 600 -28.42 -6.37 14.60
N TYR A 601 -27.96 -7.56 14.25
CA TYR A 601 -26.66 -8.11 14.62
C TYR A 601 -25.92 -8.45 13.34
N GLY A 602 -24.67 -8.00 13.25
CA GLY A 602 -23.78 -8.26 12.13
C GLY A 602 -22.45 -8.84 12.58
N VAL A 603 -21.88 -9.74 11.80
CA VAL A 603 -20.51 -10.22 11.94
C VAL A 603 -19.82 -10.11 10.60
N ASN A 604 -18.54 -9.75 10.60
CA ASN A 604 -17.76 -9.71 9.39
C ASN A 604 -16.33 -10.22 9.65
N ALA A 605 -15.73 -10.83 8.65
CA ALA A 605 -14.34 -11.25 8.68
C ALA A 605 -13.72 -11.07 7.31
N ARG A 606 -12.46 -10.63 7.30
CA ARG A 606 -11.62 -10.56 6.10
C ARG A 606 -10.29 -11.24 6.39
N MET A 607 -9.96 -12.22 5.58
CA MET A 607 -8.67 -12.91 5.60
C MET A 607 -7.89 -12.56 4.34
N PHE A 608 -6.62 -12.29 4.50
CA PHE A 608 -5.64 -12.21 3.43
C PHE A 608 -4.57 -13.27 3.68
N LEU A 609 -4.24 -14.03 2.65
CA LEU A 609 -3.21 -15.06 2.69
C LEU A 609 -2.39 -15.02 1.42
N ARG A 610 -1.09 -14.94 1.55
CA ARG A 610 -0.16 -15.20 0.46
C ARG A 610 0.00 -16.70 0.30
N THR A 611 -0.53 -17.24 -0.78
CA THR A 611 -0.56 -18.70 -1.04
C THR A 611 0.73 -19.20 -1.69
N SER A 612 1.47 -18.32 -2.36
CA SER A 612 2.85 -18.56 -2.84
C SER A 612 3.56 -17.23 -3.04
N LEU A 613 4.77 -17.25 -3.61
CA LEU A 613 5.57 -16.04 -3.88
C LEU A 613 4.76 -14.93 -4.61
N ASN A 614 3.97 -15.30 -5.60
CA ASN A 614 3.25 -14.35 -6.47
C ASN A 614 1.74 -14.61 -6.53
N THR A 615 1.19 -15.38 -5.60
CA THR A 615 -0.23 -15.69 -5.55
C THR A 615 -0.81 -15.31 -4.20
N THR A 616 -2.03 -14.76 -4.22
CA THR A 616 -2.70 -14.30 -2.99
C THR A 616 -4.15 -14.74 -2.97
N MET A 617 -4.63 -15.08 -1.80
CA MET A 617 -6.03 -15.40 -1.54
C MET A 617 -6.63 -14.36 -0.60
N THR A 618 -7.81 -13.86 -0.96
CA THR A 618 -8.63 -13.01 -0.10
C THR A 618 -9.95 -13.70 0.14
N VAL A 619 -10.33 -13.84 1.41
CA VAL A 619 -11.65 -14.32 1.80
C VAL A 619 -12.37 -13.22 2.55
N ARG A 620 -13.63 -12.96 2.22
CA ARG A 620 -14.53 -12.10 3.00
C ARG A 620 -15.79 -12.84 3.33
N ALA A 621 -16.20 -12.77 4.59
CA ALA A 621 -17.42 -13.35 5.09
C ALA A 621 -18.23 -12.28 5.83
N TYR A 622 -19.54 -12.31 5.63
CA TYR A 622 -20.51 -11.47 6.32
C TYR A 622 -21.68 -12.36 6.76
N GLY A 623 -22.15 -12.15 7.96
CA GLY A 623 -23.39 -12.74 8.48
C GLY A 623 -24.18 -11.67 9.20
N PHE A 624 -25.50 -11.66 9.04
CA PHE A 624 -26.35 -10.70 9.70
C PHE A 624 -27.73 -11.30 9.97
N THR A 625 -28.39 -10.80 11.00
CA THR A 625 -29.76 -11.16 11.33
C THR A 625 -30.44 -10.00 12.04
N THR A 626 -31.75 -9.85 11.84
CA THR A 626 -32.54 -8.79 12.45
C THR A 626 -33.78 -9.38 13.13
N GLU A 627 -34.06 -8.94 14.34
CA GLU A 627 -35.32 -9.14 15.08
C GLU A 627 -36.19 -7.89 14.88
N GLY A 628 -37.47 -8.06 14.63
CA GLY A 628 -38.39 -7.00 14.25
C GLY A 628 -38.44 -6.76 12.74
N GLY A 629 -39.36 -5.93 12.26
CA GLY A 629 -39.47 -5.56 10.85
C GLY A 629 -38.61 -4.37 10.50
N ILE A 630 -37.84 -4.43 9.44
CA ILE A 630 -37.01 -3.31 8.97
C ILE A 630 -37.53 -2.71 7.66
N PRO A 631 -37.38 -1.37 7.51
CA PRO A 631 -37.82 -0.64 6.33
C PRO A 631 -36.94 -0.97 5.10
N VAL A 632 -37.47 -0.80 3.87
CA VAL A 632 -36.82 -1.15 2.61
C VAL A 632 -35.44 -0.53 2.46
N GLN A 633 -35.29 0.74 2.85
CA GLN A 633 -34.02 1.46 2.80
C GLN A 633 -32.94 0.93 3.75
N MET A 634 -33.30 -0.03 4.62
CA MET A 634 -32.38 -0.66 5.56
C MET A 634 -32.12 -2.14 5.27
N LEU A 635 -32.78 -2.70 4.26
CA LEU A 635 -32.52 -4.07 3.84
C LEU A 635 -31.09 -4.23 3.35
N TYR A 636 -30.48 -5.34 3.72
CA TYR A 636 -29.24 -5.77 3.13
C TYR A 636 -29.51 -6.39 1.76
N SER A 637 -28.60 -6.15 0.79
CA SER A 637 -28.68 -6.79 -0.53
C SER A 637 -27.44 -7.63 -0.78
N LEU A 638 -27.61 -8.73 -1.48
CA LEU A 638 -26.46 -9.41 -2.08
C LEU A 638 -25.81 -8.46 -3.09
N PRO A 639 -24.52 -8.14 -2.96
CA PRO A 639 -23.88 -7.15 -3.81
C PRO A 639 -23.79 -7.66 -5.24
N GLY A 640 -24.51 -7.03 -6.15
CA GLY A 640 -24.53 -7.28 -7.57
C GLY A 640 -23.77 -6.24 -8.39
N ASN A 641 -23.94 -6.27 -9.71
CA ASN A 641 -23.26 -5.38 -10.65
C ASN A 641 -24.25 -4.79 -11.66
N ILE A 642 -23.95 -3.64 -12.20
CA ILE A 642 -24.64 -3.14 -13.40
C ILE A 642 -24.09 -3.88 -14.63
N ASN A 643 -24.87 -3.95 -15.70
CA ASN A 643 -24.63 -4.77 -16.92
C ASN A 643 -23.12 -4.92 -17.24
N ALA A 644 -22.44 -4.82 -18.07
CA ALA A 644 -21.05 -5.06 -18.45
C ALA A 644 -19.96 -4.76 -17.37
N THR A 645 -20.30 -4.54 -16.10
CA THR A 645 -19.32 -4.34 -15.03
C THR A 645 -19.18 -5.57 -14.13
N ALA A 646 -18.00 -5.72 -13.51
CA ALA A 646 -17.74 -6.68 -12.47
C ALA A 646 -16.86 -6.03 -11.40
N GLN A 647 -17.27 -6.07 -10.15
CA GLN A 647 -16.47 -5.57 -9.05
C GLN A 647 -15.99 -6.71 -8.16
N ASN A 648 -14.83 -6.53 -7.52
CA ASN A 648 -14.35 -7.49 -6.53
C ASN A 648 -15.35 -7.60 -5.38
N GLN A 649 -15.51 -8.80 -4.84
CA GLN A 649 -16.40 -9.09 -3.70
C GLN A 649 -17.87 -8.72 -3.98
N THR A 650 -18.30 -8.98 -5.19
CA THR A 650 -19.70 -8.96 -5.62
C THR A 650 -20.03 -10.28 -6.31
N PHE A 651 -21.30 -10.62 -6.39
CA PHE A 651 -21.79 -11.65 -7.27
C PHE A 651 -21.79 -11.09 -8.70
N ARG A 652 -20.89 -11.58 -9.57
CA ARG A 652 -20.72 -11.06 -10.94
C ARG A 652 -21.98 -11.26 -11.78
N THR A 653 -22.76 -12.30 -11.48
CA THR A 653 -23.96 -12.68 -12.22
C THR A 653 -25.25 -12.02 -11.71
N LEU A 654 -25.23 -11.35 -10.56
CA LEU A 654 -26.38 -10.62 -10.03
C LEU A 654 -26.46 -9.19 -10.55
N ASP A 655 -27.69 -8.71 -10.72
CA ASP A 655 -27.98 -7.30 -10.88
C ASP A 655 -28.00 -6.58 -9.52
N LEU A 656 -27.90 -5.25 -9.54
CA LEU A 656 -27.97 -4.45 -8.32
C LEU A 656 -29.32 -4.64 -7.61
N GLY A 657 -29.29 -4.97 -6.30
CA GLY A 657 -30.50 -5.11 -5.49
C GLY A 657 -31.38 -6.29 -5.88
N GLU A 658 -30.91 -7.26 -6.71
CA GLU A 658 -31.70 -8.39 -7.18
C GLU A 658 -32.29 -9.22 -6.04
N TYR A 659 -31.53 -9.42 -4.96
CA TYR A 659 -31.99 -10.09 -3.74
C TYR A 659 -31.64 -9.26 -2.52
N SER A 660 -32.64 -9.00 -1.70
CA SER A 660 -32.50 -8.22 -0.46
C SER A 660 -33.22 -8.92 0.69
N GLY A 661 -32.83 -8.63 1.93
CA GLY A 661 -33.42 -9.21 3.12
C GLY A 661 -32.89 -8.63 4.43
N ASP A 662 -33.34 -9.16 5.54
CA ASP A 662 -32.98 -8.75 6.90
C ASP A 662 -32.16 -9.79 7.66
N LYS A 663 -31.94 -10.96 7.04
CA LYS A 663 -31.14 -12.07 7.57
C LYS A 663 -30.38 -12.73 6.43
N GLY A 664 -29.13 -13.05 6.66
CA GLY A 664 -28.36 -13.74 5.64
C GLY A 664 -26.89 -13.88 5.96
N TRP A 665 -26.19 -14.47 5.02
CA TRP A 665 -24.74 -14.60 5.00
C TRP A 665 -24.22 -14.54 3.58
N MET A 666 -22.96 -14.14 3.42
CA MET A 666 -22.26 -14.17 2.15
C MET A 666 -20.76 -14.40 2.37
N VAL A 667 -20.16 -15.14 1.45
CA VAL A 667 -18.72 -15.44 1.44
C VAL A 667 -18.18 -15.21 0.03
N PHE A 668 -17.08 -14.49 -0.06
CA PHE A 668 -16.35 -14.21 -1.29
C PHE A 668 -14.94 -14.73 -1.14
N VAL A 669 -14.50 -15.55 -2.07
CA VAL A 669 -13.13 -16.08 -2.16
C VAL A 669 -12.56 -15.64 -3.49
N ASP A 670 -11.52 -14.84 -3.47
CA ASP A 670 -10.78 -14.40 -4.65
C ASP A 670 -9.33 -14.92 -4.53
N GLN A 671 -8.91 -15.75 -5.49
CA GLN A 671 -7.56 -16.28 -5.60
C GLN A 671 -6.85 -15.63 -6.79
N ASN A 672 -5.92 -14.73 -6.52
CA ASN A 672 -5.02 -14.23 -7.56
C ASN A 672 -3.92 -15.28 -7.78
N LEU A 673 -3.89 -15.85 -8.97
CA LEU A 673 -2.91 -16.84 -9.40
C LEU A 673 -1.76 -16.21 -10.20
N GLY A 674 -1.82 -14.88 -10.46
CA GLY A 674 -0.82 -14.21 -11.27
C GLY A 674 -0.67 -14.89 -12.63
N ASN A 675 0.57 -15.08 -13.08
CA ASN A 675 0.89 -15.76 -14.33
C ASN A 675 1.10 -17.29 -14.17
N LEU A 676 0.87 -17.85 -12.97
CA LEU A 676 1.13 -19.25 -12.65
C LEU A 676 0.49 -20.25 -13.65
N PRO A 677 -0.79 -20.13 -14.08
CA PRO A 677 -1.38 -21.06 -15.03
C PRO A 677 -0.64 -21.08 -16.37
N PHE A 678 -0.16 -19.93 -16.84
CA PHE A 678 0.53 -19.81 -18.13
C PHE A 678 1.97 -20.31 -18.04
N ARG A 679 2.58 -20.24 -16.87
CA ARG A 679 3.88 -20.87 -16.57
C ARG A 679 3.77 -22.38 -16.64
N LEU A 680 2.77 -22.96 -15.99
CA LEU A 680 2.51 -24.41 -16.01
C LEU A 680 2.20 -24.95 -17.41
N LEU A 681 1.54 -24.15 -18.26
CA LEU A 681 1.24 -24.50 -19.65
C LEU A 681 2.45 -24.34 -20.59
N GLY A 682 3.59 -23.81 -20.12
CA GLY A 682 4.78 -23.63 -20.93
C GLY A 682 4.67 -22.60 -22.08
N SER A 683 3.61 -21.79 -22.11
CA SER A 683 3.37 -20.84 -23.20
C SER A 683 4.26 -19.59 -23.10
N SER A 684 5.33 -19.54 -23.88
CA SER A 684 6.26 -18.41 -23.90
C SER A 684 5.62 -17.08 -24.34
N ALA A 685 4.60 -17.11 -25.18
CA ALA A 685 3.88 -15.91 -25.63
C ALA A 685 3.04 -15.28 -24.51
N LEU A 686 2.26 -16.09 -23.77
CA LEU A 686 1.44 -15.62 -22.66
C LEU A 686 2.30 -15.18 -21.46
N LYS A 687 3.44 -15.82 -21.24
CA LYS A 687 4.43 -15.38 -20.24
C LYS A 687 4.97 -13.97 -20.58
N LYS A 688 5.32 -13.71 -21.85
CA LYS A 688 5.83 -12.40 -22.31
C LYS A 688 4.79 -11.28 -22.21
N LEU A 689 3.50 -11.59 -22.39
CA LEU A 689 2.40 -10.61 -22.25
C LEU A 689 2.05 -10.29 -20.80
N ASN A 690 2.68 -10.97 -19.84
CA ASN A 690 2.42 -10.82 -18.42
C ASN A 690 0.92 -10.88 -18.08
N VAL A 691 0.24 -11.86 -18.67
CA VAL A 691 -1.19 -12.10 -18.43
C VAL A 691 -1.37 -12.66 -17.03
N GLN A 692 -2.27 -12.07 -16.28
CA GLN A 692 -2.63 -12.48 -14.93
C GLN A 692 -3.99 -13.17 -14.91
N PHE A 693 -4.09 -14.19 -14.11
CA PHE A 693 -5.28 -14.97 -13.92
C PHE A 693 -5.78 -14.89 -12.47
N ASN A 694 -7.06 -14.65 -12.31
CA ASN A 694 -7.73 -14.61 -11.02
C ASN A 694 -8.89 -15.60 -11.05
N ALA A 695 -9.03 -16.45 -10.05
CA ALA A 695 -10.18 -17.34 -9.87
C ALA A 695 -11.01 -16.84 -8.68
N PHE A 696 -12.33 -16.99 -8.75
CA PHE A 696 -13.21 -16.65 -7.65
C PHE A 696 -14.33 -17.64 -7.45
N VAL A 697 -14.77 -17.76 -6.19
CA VAL A 697 -15.96 -18.50 -5.78
C VAL A 697 -16.71 -17.66 -4.78
N ASN A 698 -18.01 -17.48 -5.01
CA ASN A 698 -18.90 -16.71 -4.15
C ASN A 698 -20.07 -17.57 -3.71
N ALA A 699 -20.49 -17.42 -2.48
CA ALA A 699 -21.67 -18.09 -1.93
C ALA A 699 -22.46 -17.10 -1.06
N GLY A 700 -23.78 -17.20 -1.06
CA GLY A 700 -24.61 -16.39 -0.20
C GLY A 700 -26.07 -16.84 -0.14
N MET A 701 -26.69 -16.48 0.96
CA MET A 701 -28.11 -16.67 1.21
C MET A 701 -28.67 -15.43 1.86
N ILE A 702 -29.84 -15.01 1.42
CA ILE A 702 -30.55 -13.88 2.00
C ILE A 702 -32.03 -14.20 2.11
N GLU A 703 -32.57 -13.90 3.26
CA GLU A 703 -33.96 -14.15 3.63
C GLU A 703 -34.53 -12.90 4.31
N TYR A 704 -35.83 -12.86 4.50
CA TYR A 704 -36.48 -11.88 5.33
C TYR A 704 -37.55 -12.52 6.22
N ASN A 705 -37.70 -11.97 7.42
CA ASN A 705 -38.66 -12.45 8.40
C ASN A 705 -40.10 -12.03 8.02
N GLN A 706 -41.08 -12.57 8.73
CA GLN A 706 -42.51 -12.30 8.46
C GLN A 706 -42.88 -10.84 8.72
N GLU A 707 -42.28 -10.21 9.75
CA GLU A 707 -42.55 -8.81 10.12
C GLU A 707 -42.07 -7.88 9.02
N THR A 708 -40.86 -8.07 8.49
CA THR A 708 -40.34 -7.37 7.33
C THR A 708 -41.21 -7.62 6.10
N SER A 709 -41.64 -8.87 5.87
CA SER A 709 -42.52 -9.23 4.73
C SER A 709 -43.86 -8.47 4.78
N ASN A 710 -44.37 -8.25 5.94
CA ASN A 710 -45.65 -7.55 6.11
C ASN A 710 -45.56 -6.04 5.79
N LEU A 711 -44.37 -5.46 5.86
CA LEU A 711 -44.12 -4.07 5.46
C LEU A 711 -44.07 -3.87 3.92
N TYR A 712 -43.94 -4.93 3.14
CA TYR A 712 -43.78 -4.86 1.67
C TYR A 712 -44.82 -5.69 0.92
N PRO A 713 -46.03 -5.16 0.69
CA PRO A 713 -47.07 -5.87 -0.03
C PRO A 713 -46.73 -6.18 -1.51
N TRP A 714 -45.77 -5.47 -2.10
CA TRP A 714 -45.31 -5.73 -3.49
C TRP A 714 -44.29 -6.87 -3.59
N GLY A 715 -43.86 -7.44 -2.48
CA GLY A 715 -42.91 -8.57 -2.41
C GLY A 715 -41.48 -8.21 -2.70
N ILE A 716 -40.58 -8.95 -2.09
CA ILE A 716 -39.13 -8.91 -2.33
C ILE A 716 -38.78 -10.26 -2.97
N LYS A 717 -37.91 -10.28 -3.99
CA LYS A 717 -37.45 -11.53 -4.62
C LYS A 717 -36.75 -12.40 -3.56
N ARG A 718 -37.20 -13.65 -3.42
CA ARG A 718 -36.67 -14.62 -2.44
C ARG A 718 -35.68 -15.58 -3.07
N LEU A 719 -34.65 -15.93 -2.33
CA LEU A 719 -33.81 -17.09 -2.64
C LEU A 719 -34.45 -18.35 -2.02
N ALA A 720 -34.66 -19.37 -2.85
CA ALA A 720 -35.17 -20.67 -2.37
C ALA A 720 -34.07 -21.56 -1.74
N ALA A 721 -32.82 -21.31 -2.10
CA ALA A 721 -31.62 -22.01 -1.63
C ALA A 721 -30.39 -21.10 -1.79
N PRO A 722 -29.25 -21.43 -1.18
CA PRO A 722 -28.03 -20.64 -1.33
C PRO A 722 -27.63 -20.46 -2.80
N LEU A 723 -27.23 -19.22 -3.10
CA LEU A 723 -26.64 -18.87 -4.40
C LEU A 723 -25.16 -19.20 -4.39
N TYR A 724 -24.72 -19.98 -5.37
CA TYR A 724 -23.32 -20.25 -5.64
C TYR A 724 -22.94 -19.69 -7.00
N GLU A 725 -21.78 -19.07 -7.04
CA GLU A 725 -21.18 -18.52 -8.25
C GLU A 725 -19.70 -18.87 -8.28
N ALA A 726 -19.18 -19.22 -9.44
CA ALA A 726 -17.76 -19.40 -9.66
C ALA A 726 -17.34 -18.77 -10.98
N GLY A 727 -16.07 -18.43 -11.09
CA GLY A 727 -15.58 -17.84 -12.31
C GLY A 727 -14.09 -17.54 -12.26
N PHE A 728 -13.65 -16.86 -13.31
CA PHE A 728 -12.28 -16.39 -13.41
C PHE A 728 -12.21 -15.03 -14.09
N GLY A 729 -11.09 -14.34 -13.85
CA GLY A 729 -10.77 -13.07 -14.49
C GLY A 729 -9.40 -13.11 -15.15
N VAL A 730 -9.27 -12.41 -16.26
CA VAL A 730 -8.02 -12.26 -17.00
C VAL A 730 -7.70 -10.78 -17.12
N SER A 731 -6.47 -10.42 -16.77
CA SER A 731 -5.95 -9.04 -16.88
C SER A 731 -4.52 -9.06 -17.41
N THR A 732 -4.05 -7.89 -17.79
CA THR A 732 -2.63 -7.67 -18.03
C THR A 732 -2.14 -6.62 -17.04
N GLN A 733 -0.88 -6.68 -16.65
CA GLN A 733 -0.30 -5.65 -15.80
C GLN A 733 -0.24 -4.27 -16.47
N LEU A 734 -0.31 -4.22 -17.80
CA LEU A 734 -0.28 -2.99 -18.59
C LEU A 734 -1.58 -2.17 -18.53
N MET A 735 -2.70 -2.80 -18.21
CA MET A 735 -4.00 -2.14 -18.16
C MET A 735 -4.67 -2.37 -16.81
N PRO A 736 -5.17 -1.31 -16.15
CA PRO A 736 -5.87 -1.44 -14.87
C PRO A 736 -7.29 -2.00 -15.05
N VAL A 737 -7.47 -2.93 -15.98
CA VAL A 737 -8.75 -3.54 -16.34
C VAL A 737 -8.61 -5.05 -16.39
N ARG A 738 -9.55 -5.75 -15.74
CA ARG A 738 -9.72 -7.19 -15.77
C ARG A 738 -11.05 -7.55 -16.40
N ILE A 739 -11.07 -8.58 -17.24
CA ILE A 739 -12.28 -9.15 -17.78
C ILE A 739 -12.65 -10.36 -16.93
N ASP A 740 -13.78 -10.31 -16.24
CA ASP A 740 -14.30 -11.38 -15.41
C ASP A 740 -15.37 -12.20 -16.16
N PHE A 741 -15.30 -13.51 -16.02
CA PHE A 741 -16.24 -14.50 -16.55
C PHE A 741 -16.87 -15.22 -15.37
N GLY A 742 -18.15 -15.00 -15.12
CA GLY A 742 -18.88 -15.56 -13.97
C GLY A 742 -20.00 -16.51 -14.39
N TRP A 743 -20.10 -17.63 -13.70
CA TRP A 743 -21.18 -18.62 -13.87
C TRP A 743 -21.98 -18.76 -12.58
N ARG A 744 -23.30 -18.65 -12.70
CA ARG A 744 -24.24 -18.96 -11.64
C ARG A 744 -24.46 -20.48 -11.60
N LEU A 745 -24.13 -21.12 -10.48
CA LEU A 745 -24.16 -22.57 -10.33
C LEU A 745 -25.50 -23.08 -9.76
N THR A 746 -26.19 -22.22 -9.00
CA THR A 746 -27.51 -22.48 -8.43
C THR A 746 -28.43 -21.31 -8.72
N GLN A 747 -29.75 -21.47 -8.54
CA GLN A 747 -30.74 -20.43 -8.84
C GLN A 747 -30.56 -19.88 -10.26
N VAL A 748 -30.38 -20.82 -11.19
CA VAL A 748 -30.12 -20.52 -12.61
C VAL A 748 -31.43 -20.04 -13.24
N ASP A 749 -31.54 -18.75 -13.40
CA ASP A 749 -32.59 -18.06 -14.15
C ASP A 749 -32.11 -17.87 -15.60
N ASP A 750 -32.75 -16.99 -16.38
CA ASP A 750 -32.43 -16.71 -17.77
C ASP A 750 -30.98 -16.26 -18.06
N ARG A 751 -30.18 -15.98 -17.03
CA ARG A 751 -28.79 -15.48 -17.16
C ARG A 751 -27.80 -16.29 -16.31
N PRO A 752 -27.46 -17.52 -16.74
CA PRO A 752 -26.51 -18.37 -15.99
C PRO A 752 -25.06 -17.90 -16.09
N PHE A 753 -24.74 -17.01 -17.03
CA PHE A 753 -23.40 -16.56 -17.35
C PHE A 753 -23.34 -15.06 -17.59
N ARG A 754 -22.27 -14.42 -17.13
CA ARG A 754 -22.02 -13.00 -17.35
C ARG A 754 -20.55 -12.72 -17.59
N ILE A 755 -20.28 -11.80 -18.52
CA ILE A 755 -18.96 -11.18 -18.72
C ILE A 755 -19.03 -9.75 -18.18
N GLY A 756 -18.03 -9.35 -17.38
CA GLY A 756 -17.96 -8.01 -16.83
C GLY A 756 -16.54 -7.44 -16.84
N LEU A 757 -16.46 -6.12 -16.96
CA LEU A 757 -15.22 -5.38 -16.85
C LEU A 757 -15.01 -4.98 -15.39
N ASN A 758 -13.85 -5.33 -14.84
CA ASN A 758 -13.44 -4.97 -13.49
C ASN A 758 -12.25 -4.00 -13.56
N THR A 759 -12.36 -2.89 -12.88
CA THR A 759 -11.21 -1.97 -12.74
C THR A 759 -10.28 -2.48 -11.64
N VAL A 760 -9.10 -2.91 -12.02
CA VAL A 760 -8.06 -3.32 -11.08
C VAL A 760 -7.27 -2.06 -10.72
N ILE A 761 -7.46 -1.54 -9.52
CA ILE A 761 -6.55 -0.52 -8.99
C ILE A 761 -5.27 -1.24 -8.62
N ILE A 762 -4.22 -1.05 -9.42
CA ILE A 762 -2.86 -1.46 -9.09
C ILE A 762 -2.35 -0.43 -8.08
N LEU A 763 -2.48 -0.74 -6.79
CA LEU A 763 -1.86 0.01 -5.68
C LEU A 763 -0.71 -0.80 -5.11
#